data_37a2048982525d2d6496e121a30daf4f
#
_entry.id   37a2048982525d2d6496e121a30daf4f
#
_cell.length_a   1.000
_cell.length_b   1.000
_cell.length_c   1.000
_cell.angle_alpha   90.00
_cell.angle_beta   90.00
_cell.angle_gamma   90.00
#
_symmetry.space_group_name_H-M   'P 1'
#
loop_
_entity.id
_entity.type
_entity.pdbx_description
1 polymer ?
#
loop_
_entity_poly.entity_id
_entity_poly.type
_entity_poly.pdbx_seq_one_letter_code
_entity_poly.pdbx_strand_id
1 'polypeptide(L)'
;METINDIETLDKSQIPVVEASSGYHLVLASPGCGKTHILAERIRYAHARGVDYDDMLCLTFTNRAAREMLNRIRSVVDDVELEKLQVGNVHHFCSKFLFEENRVEADTSIIDDEEAVSIIADYRNESEEGVIGDFNRYKAYQEIIFFSHMIYQMRNGHPWQYFLHSESFTDDDRDAVKEICRLQRMEYNEQAVLQIYRNAQLYLDDADAPRLDWKLANKMRHLLWKMYYASCYERYKSEHHMLDFEDLLLLTYDIYKKDESCKRYPWIQVDEVQDLNGMQLAIIDLLTKKEQPMVMYLGDEQQAIFSFMGAKLETLTILKMRCKGNIHHLLRNHRSPKYLLDVFNDYAEKQMKIDRELLPMTDNNVKAQTGDLLIMPSSSMETELEDVADMALRLYTENERETTAVIVSSNADADRLSKAMTRILLNHFKVSGRDLFDTPSVKLLMAHLNVLGNEHNFLSWTRILKGSKVFESNALARRFVHKLKKLAMSPTDLLLYEASTYVADFLAIYNNEEIVVFDTETTGLNVFEDDIIEIAAMRIRNGVIVGEPLDLYIETNRPILKKLGDVDNPLYELYHSKLNRGELLSPQEALQRFLDYLGNAVLLGHNVNFDYNILDNNLRRHLGLSMRERPNRHFDSLKLMRLLEGNLASYKLESLLERFNLVGENSHRAIDDVGATVSLVRLCAEKSAGKVAGQQAFLAHPRVIPYVRKFRSAYQELFVSAYNGRYSQTADGEKALVKAMKQAYDYFLEMGVIDAIDRLNYVLRYLAMDMLTDDHVPNALVEQLAYYMMDISTLKESDFCNSRSIRERVYVTTVHKAKGLEFDNVIVFDAANGRYPNSFNKSKKNDEEDARKLYVAMSRAKRRLYIAYAMTSKDRYGGIHNRELTPFMNEVQEYFSITR
;
A
#
# COMPACT_ATOMS: atom_id res chain seq x y z
N MET A 1 22.23 18.18 28.87
CA MET A 1 22.34 19.34 27.96
C MET A 1 23.51 19.04 27.02
N GLU A 2 23.27 18.17 26.04
CA GLU A 2 24.23 17.98 24.95
C GLU A 2 24.07 19.14 24.00
N THR A 3 25.14 19.81 23.75
CA THR A 3 25.22 21.03 22.94
C THR A 3 24.86 20.72 21.49
N ILE A 4 23.89 21.46 20.95
CA ILE A 4 23.45 21.48 19.54
C ILE A 4 24.66 21.99 18.69
N ASN A 5 25.65 21.13 18.47
CA ASN A 5 26.84 21.47 17.67
C ASN A 5 26.75 21.01 16.21
N ASP A 6 25.62 20.38 15.75
CA ASP A 6 25.53 19.82 14.42
C ASP A 6 24.76 20.66 13.38
N ILE A 7 24.39 21.91 13.74
CA ILE A 7 23.86 22.87 12.75
C ILE A 7 24.95 23.31 11.74
N GLU A 8 26.21 23.03 12.03
CA GLU A 8 27.36 23.42 11.18
C GLU A 8 27.35 22.73 9.78
N THR A 9 26.55 21.70 9.57
CA THR A 9 26.42 21.02 8.27
C THR A 9 25.34 21.60 7.34
N LEU A 10 24.44 22.45 7.90
CA LEU A 10 23.35 23.06 7.13
C LEU A 10 23.84 24.35 6.44
N ASP A 11 23.37 24.56 5.23
CA ASP A 11 23.63 25.81 4.53
C ASP A 11 22.67 26.93 5.00
N LYS A 12 23.04 28.18 4.63
CA LYS A 12 22.27 29.36 5.02
C LYS A 12 20.82 29.38 4.59
N SER A 13 20.46 28.66 3.53
CA SER A 13 19.06 28.55 3.06
C SER A 13 18.28 27.48 3.81
N GLN A 14 18.96 26.50 4.40
CA GLN A 14 18.37 25.39 5.13
C GLN A 14 18.07 25.74 6.59
N ILE A 15 18.91 26.55 7.23
CA ILE A 15 18.76 26.91 8.65
C ILE A 15 17.37 27.48 8.98
N PRO A 16 16.83 28.50 8.27
CA PRO A 16 15.51 29.04 8.59
C PRO A 16 14.38 28.01 8.44
N VAL A 17 14.58 27.04 7.55
CA VAL A 17 13.61 25.96 7.34
C VAL A 17 13.63 24.97 8.50
N VAL A 18 14.81 24.60 8.99
CA VAL A 18 14.96 23.67 10.13
C VAL A 18 14.47 24.31 11.42
N GLU A 19 14.73 25.56 11.64
CA GLU A 19 14.37 26.30 12.86
C GLU A 19 12.90 26.75 12.92
N ALA A 20 12.16 26.69 11.81
CA ALA A 20 10.76 27.07 11.79
C ALA A 20 9.94 26.20 12.75
N SER A 21 9.22 26.84 13.68
CA SER A 21 8.53 26.19 14.79
C SER A 21 7.03 26.47 14.87
N SER A 22 6.48 27.35 14.02
CA SER A 22 5.06 27.66 13.97
C SER A 22 4.64 28.24 12.64
N GLY A 23 3.39 28.04 12.26
CA GLY A 23 2.79 28.60 11.04
C GLY A 23 2.87 27.65 9.85
N TYR A 24 2.45 28.16 8.71
CA TYR A 24 2.48 27.45 7.43
C TYR A 24 3.68 27.91 6.60
N HIS A 25 4.49 26.97 6.18
CA HIS A 25 5.71 27.24 5.41
C HIS A 25 5.70 26.42 4.10
N LEU A 26 6.22 27.02 3.03
CA LEU A 26 6.43 26.34 1.75
C LEU A 26 7.91 26.40 1.39
N VAL A 27 8.52 25.26 1.17
CA VAL A 27 9.90 25.11 0.72
C VAL A 27 9.89 24.68 -0.74
N LEU A 28 10.43 25.52 -1.59
CA LEU A 28 10.61 25.24 -3.01
C LEU A 28 12.08 24.91 -3.27
N ALA A 29 12.33 23.75 -3.83
CA ALA A 29 13.69 23.25 -3.99
C ALA A 29 13.81 22.36 -5.22
N SER A 30 14.74 22.70 -6.09
CA SER A 30 15.11 21.88 -7.24
C SER A 30 15.72 20.53 -6.82
N PRO A 31 15.86 19.57 -7.76
CA PRO A 31 16.53 18.30 -7.47
C PRO A 31 17.93 18.50 -6.90
N GLY A 32 18.30 17.70 -5.90
CA GLY A 32 19.66 17.74 -5.33
C GLY A 32 19.92 18.81 -4.26
N CYS A 33 18.91 19.60 -3.87
CA CYS A 33 19.05 20.65 -2.84
C CYS A 33 18.83 20.16 -1.40
N GLY A 34 18.78 18.86 -1.15
CA GLY A 34 18.76 18.30 0.21
C GLY A 34 17.40 18.29 0.91
N LYS A 35 16.25 18.29 0.18
CA LYS A 35 14.89 18.23 0.76
C LYS A 35 14.75 17.16 1.85
N THR A 36 15.07 15.91 1.53
CA THR A 36 14.92 14.78 2.46
C THR A 36 15.83 14.89 3.69
N HIS A 37 17.03 15.51 3.54
CA HIS A 37 17.92 15.76 4.65
C HIS A 37 17.30 16.75 5.64
N ILE A 38 16.75 17.86 5.14
CA ILE A 38 16.09 18.86 5.98
C ILE A 38 14.91 18.26 6.74
N LEU A 39 14.13 17.38 6.12
CA LEU A 39 13.00 16.73 6.78
C LEU A 39 13.45 15.93 8.01
N ALA A 40 14.55 15.20 7.91
CA ALA A 40 15.09 14.44 9.04
C ALA A 40 15.64 15.37 10.15
N GLU A 41 16.41 16.40 9.77
CA GLU A 41 16.95 17.38 10.72
C GLU A 41 15.85 18.14 11.47
N ARG A 42 14.74 18.45 10.80
CA ARG A 42 13.58 19.10 11.42
C ARG A 42 12.95 18.24 12.51
N ILE A 43 12.84 16.92 12.31
CA ILE A 43 12.32 16.00 13.33
C ILE A 43 13.23 16.01 14.55
N ARG A 44 14.54 15.84 14.34
CA ARG A 44 15.54 15.91 15.41
C ARG A 44 15.47 17.23 16.19
N TYR A 45 15.38 18.34 15.46
CA TYR A 45 15.31 19.67 16.03
C TYR A 45 14.02 19.92 16.82
N ALA A 46 12.87 19.49 16.32
CA ALA A 46 11.57 19.64 16.98
C ALA A 46 11.51 18.80 18.26
N HIS A 47 11.98 17.55 18.20
CA HIS A 47 12.00 16.65 19.36
C HIS A 47 12.92 17.18 20.45
N ALA A 48 14.11 17.68 20.13
CA ALA A 48 15.03 18.32 21.06
C ALA A 48 14.42 19.55 21.76
N ARG A 49 13.35 20.12 21.25
CA ARG A 49 12.57 21.24 21.81
C ARG A 49 11.30 20.84 22.49
N GLY A 50 11.08 19.54 22.68
CA GLY A 50 9.97 18.99 23.45
C GLY A 50 8.70 18.73 22.65
N VAL A 51 8.79 18.57 21.32
CA VAL A 51 7.69 18.04 20.52
C VAL A 51 7.78 16.51 20.54
N ASP A 52 6.76 15.84 21.00
CA ASP A 52 6.72 14.38 21.02
C ASP A 52 6.58 13.79 19.61
N TYR A 53 7.20 12.63 19.36
CA TYR A 53 7.08 11.97 18.06
C TYR A 53 5.64 11.62 17.72
N ASP A 54 4.80 11.30 18.71
CA ASP A 54 3.37 11.02 18.53
C ASP A 54 2.58 12.25 18.04
N ASP A 55 3.06 13.46 18.28
CA ASP A 55 2.49 14.72 17.81
C ASP A 55 2.99 15.10 16.39
N MET A 56 3.90 14.32 15.80
CA MET A 56 4.48 14.60 14.49
C MET A 56 3.86 13.69 13.42
N LEU A 57 3.58 14.30 12.25
CA LEU A 57 3.08 13.58 11.05
C LEU A 57 3.93 13.95 9.84
N CYS A 58 4.51 12.94 9.21
CA CYS A 58 5.32 13.08 7.99
C CYS A 58 4.62 12.41 6.81
N LEU A 59 4.22 13.20 5.83
CA LEU A 59 3.50 12.71 4.66
C LEU A 59 4.32 12.92 3.38
N THR A 60 4.17 12.01 2.44
CA THR A 60 4.74 12.11 1.11
C THR A 60 3.78 11.54 0.06
N PHE A 61 4.16 11.57 -1.22
CA PHE A 61 3.28 11.09 -2.28
C PHE A 61 3.36 9.58 -2.51
N THR A 62 4.53 8.94 -2.32
CA THR A 62 4.73 7.52 -2.61
C THR A 62 5.25 6.75 -1.40
N ASN A 63 4.94 5.44 -1.32
CA ASN A 63 5.48 4.57 -0.27
C ASN A 63 7.01 4.48 -0.31
N ARG A 64 7.60 4.53 -1.50
CA ARG A 64 9.06 4.59 -1.65
C ARG A 64 9.64 5.82 -0.97
N ALA A 65 9.10 7.01 -1.27
CA ALA A 65 9.56 8.25 -0.64
C ALA A 65 9.37 8.23 0.87
N ALA A 66 8.29 7.60 1.38
CA ALA A 66 8.06 7.40 2.80
C ALA A 66 9.15 6.51 3.43
N ARG A 67 9.51 5.40 2.81
CA ARG A 67 10.60 4.53 3.26
C ARG A 67 11.97 5.24 3.23
N GLU A 68 12.27 5.95 2.14
CA GLU A 68 13.50 6.73 2.05
C GLU A 68 13.58 7.82 3.13
N MET A 69 12.47 8.48 3.41
CA MET A 69 12.33 9.46 4.49
C MET A 69 12.56 8.81 5.86
N LEU A 70 11.89 7.71 6.16
CA LEU A 70 12.04 6.98 7.42
C LEU A 70 13.47 6.49 7.64
N ASN A 71 14.09 5.91 6.61
CA ASN A 71 15.49 5.48 6.67
C ASN A 71 16.43 6.65 6.93
N ARG A 72 16.16 7.80 6.34
CA ARG A 72 16.94 9.00 6.57
C ARG A 72 16.78 9.53 7.99
N ILE A 73 15.55 9.51 8.51
CA ILE A 73 15.27 9.91 9.90
C ILE A 73 16.02 8.97 10.85
N ARG A 74 15.91 7.66 10.69
CA ARG A 74 16.63 6.66 11.50
C ARG A 74 18.15 6.81 11.43
N SER A 75 18.71 7.34 10.35
CA SER A 75 20.15 7.60 10.25
C SER A 75 20.63 8.82 11.04
N VAL A 76 19.72 9.68 11.48
CA VAL A 76 20.00 10.94 12.18
C VAL A 76 19.51 10.90 13.63
N VAL A 77 18.46 10.11 13.89
CA VAL A 77 17.81 9.98 15.20
C VAL A 77 17.94 8.53 15.65
N ASP A 78 18.68 8.31 16.71
CA ASP A 78 18.82 7.02 17.40
C ASP A 78 17.99 7.06 18.69
N ASP A 79 16.70 6.81 18.57
CA ASP A 79 15.74 6.88 19.67
C ASP A 79 14.69 5.79 19.53
N VAL A 80 14.46 5.02 20.58
CA VAL A 80 13.46 3.95 20.63
C VAL A 80 12.04 4.50 20.47
N GLU A 81 11.78 5.72 20.96
CA GLU A 81 10.45 6.34 20.84
C GLU A 81 10.11 6.81 19.41
N LEU A 82 11.08 6.73 18.48
CA LEU A 82 10.86 7.07 17.08
C LEU A 82 9.75 6.21 16.41
N GLU A 83 9.44 5.06 16.95
CA GLU A 83 8.34 4.21 16.46
C GLU A 83 6.96 4.89 16.57
N LYS A 84 6.81 5.88 17.44
CA LYS A 84 5.57 6.67 17.58
C LYS A 84 5.39 7.67 16.43
N LEU A 85 6.46 7.99 15.69
CA LEU A 85 6.40 8.92 14.58
C LEU A 85 5.60 8.33 13.42
N GLN A 86 4.60 9.06 12.96
CA GLN A 86 3.79 8.66 11.80
C GLN A 86 4.48 9.11 10.50
N VAL A 87 4.95 8.15 9.70
CA VAL A 87 5.55 8.40 8.38
C VAL A 87 4.82 7.56 7.32
N GLY A 88 4.33 8.18 6.25
CA GLY A 88 3.63 7.45 5.21
C GLY A 88 3.18 8.32 4.03
N ASN A 89 2.44 7.75 3.11
CA ASN A 89 1.66 8.54 2.17
C ASN A 89 0.23 8.78 2.70
N VAL A 90 -0.51 9.68 2.05
CA VAL A 90 -1.87 10.04 2.51
C VAL A 90 -2.81 8.84 2.53
N HIS A 91 -2.76 7.94 1.52
CA HIS A 91 -3.60 6.74 1.49
C HIS A 91 -3.25 5.74 2.60
N HIS A 92 -1.96 5.58 2.90
CA HIS A 92 -1.50 4.75 4.02
C HIS A 92 -2.04 5.29 5.35
N PHE A 93 -1.92 6.60 5.57
CA PHE A 93 -2.49 7.26 6.74
C PHE A 93 -4.02 7.02 6.84
N CYS A 94 -4.76 7.24 5.75
CA CYS A 94 -6.21 7.05 5.73
C CYS A 94 -6.60 5.58 6.01
N SER A 95 -5.90 4.63 5.39
CA SER A 95 -6.13 3.21 5.65
C SER A 95 -5.88 2.86 7.11
N LYS A 96 -4.72 3.27 7.66
CA LYS A 96 -4.37 3.04 9.06
C LYS A 96 -5.44 3.61 10.01
N PHE A 97 -5.81 4.87 9.81
CA PHE A 97 -6.85 5.53 10.60
C PHE A 97 -8.19 4.78 10.54
N LEU A 98 -8.66 4.40 9.36
CA LEU A 98 -9.96 3.74 9.21
C LEU A 98 -10.00 2.36 9.89
N PHE A 99 -8.94 1.58 9.82
CA PHE A 99 -8.90 0.24 10.38
C PHE A 99 -8.50 0.22 11.87
N GLU A 100 -7.46 0.94 12.27
CA GLU A 100 -6.98 0.94 13.66
C GLU A 100 -7.95 1.64 14.62
N GLU A 101 -8.59 2.72 14.15
CA GLU A 101 -9.63 3.43 14.92
C GLU A 101 -11.03 2.78 14.79
N ASN A 102 -11.11 1.59 14.20
CA ASN A 102 -12.36 0.83 14.00
C ASN A 102 -13.48 1.67 13.33
N ARG A 103 -13.11 2.54 12.38
CA ARG A 103 -14.07 3.40 11.65
C ARG A 103 -14.76 2.65 10.50
N VAL A 104 -14.25 1.50 10.13
CA VAL A 104 -14.82 0.55 9.17
C VAL A 104 -14.80 -0.84 9.78
N GLU A 105 -15.54 -1.78 9.17
CA GLU A 105 -15.54 -3.17 9.63
C GLU A 105 -14.15 -3.80 9.45
N ALA A 106 -13.74 -4.60 10.42
CA ALA A 106 -12.40 -5.22 10.46
C ALA A 106 -12.10 -6.14 9.26
N ASP A 107 -13.15 -6.70 8.64
CA ASP A 107 -13.04 -7.58 7.46
C ASP A 107 -13.25 -6.84 6.13
N THR A 108 -13.27 -5.49 6.14
CA THR A 108 -13.38 -4.68 4.93
C THR A 108 -12.21 -4.94 4.00
N SER A 109 -12.50 -5.18 2.72
CA SER A 109 -11.48 -5.45 1.71
C SER A 109 -11.19 -4.20 0.89
N ILE A 110 -9.90 -3.85 0.74
CA ILE A 110 -9.47 -2.80 -0.18
C ILE A 110 -9.26 -3.45 -1.56
N ILE A 111 -10.02 -3.00 -2.54
CA ILE A 111 -9.95 -3.48 -3.92
C ILE A 111 -9.08 -2.57 -4.79
N ASP A 112 -8.37 -3.18 -5.73
CA ASP A 112 -7.61 -2.46 -6.74
C ASP A 112 -8.45 -2.17 -8.00
N ASP A 113 -7.88 -1.42 -8.94
CA ASP A 113 -8.55 -1.04 -10.18
C ASP A 113 -9.01 -2.24 -11.03
N GLU A 114 -8.26 -3.34 -11.03
CA GLU A 114 -8.63 -4.53 -11.79
C GLU A 114 -9.83 -5.26 -11.17
N GLU A 115 -9.89 -5.32 -9.84
CA GLU A 115 -11.06 -5.85 -9.15
C GLU A 115 -12.29 -4.96 -9.36
N ALA A 116 -12.12 -3.63 -9.32
CA ALA A 116 -13.19 -2.69 -9.61
C ALA A 116 -13.75 -2.90 -11.03
N VAL A 117 -12.86 -3.04 -12.02
CA VAL A 117 -13.23 -3.36 -13.41
C VAL A 117 -13.91 -4.73 -13.49
N SER A 118 -13.40 -5.75 -12.78
CA SER A 118 -14.00 -7.09 -12.75
C SER A 118 -15.43 -7.09 -12.17
N ILE A 119 -15.72 -6.26 -11.16
CA ILE A 119 -17.06 -6.10 -10.60
C ILE A 119 -18.02 -5.52 -11.65
N ILE A 120 -17.61 -4.46 -12.34
CA ILE A 120 -18.42 -3.81 -13.37
C ILE A 120 -18.63 -4.75 -14.57
N ALA A 121 -17.60 -5.49 -14.98
CA ALA A 121 -17.65 -6.46 -16.06
C ALA A 121 -18.67 -7.58 -15.78
N ASP A 122 -18.78 -8.05 -14.52
CA ASP A 122 -19.78 -9.04 -14.12
C ASP A 122 -21.21 -8.50 -14.33
N TYR A 123 -21.49 -7.25 -13.95
CA TYR A 123 -22.79 -6.62 -14.20
C TYR A 123 -23.11 -6.45 -15.69
N ARG A 124 -22.07 -6.31 -16.53
CA ARG A 124 -22.23 -6.17 -18.00
C ARG A 124 -22.22 -7.51 -18.73
N ASN A 125 -22.03 -8.62 -18.03
CA ASN A 125 -21.79 -9.95 -18.62
C ASN A 125 -20.64 -9.94 -19.65
N GLU A 126 -19.58 -9.20 -19.37
CA GLU A 126 -18.39 -9.10 -20.20
C GLU A 126 -17.22 -9.84 -19.55
N SER A 127 -16.28 -10.32 -20.39
CA SER A 127 -15.05 -10.93 -19.88
C SER A 127 -14.14 -9.87 -19.25
N GLU A 128 -13.77 -10.02 -17.98
CA GLU A 128 -12.84 -9.15 -17.30
C GLU A 128 -11.48 -9.07 -18.01
N GLU A 129 -10.97 -10.19 -18.50
CA GLU A 129 -9.70 -10.25 -19.24
C GLU A 129 -9.79 -9.51 -20.59
N GLY A 130 -10.94 -9.61 -21.27
CA GLY A 130 -11.20 -8.89 -22.51
C GLY A 130 -11.33 -7.38 -22.32
N VAL A 131 -11.76 -6.93 -21.15
CA VAL A 131 -11.82 -5.50 -20.80
C VAL A 131 -10.43 -5.00 -20.43
N ILE A 132 -9.71 -5.70 -19.55
CA ILE A 132 -8.36 -5.32 -19.08
C ILE A 132 -7.36 -5.32 -20.25
N GLY A 133 -7.52 -6.23 -21.23
CA GLY A 133 -6.64 -6.31 -22.39
C GLY A 133 -6.89 -5.23 -23.48
N ASP A 134 -7.99 -4.49 -23.40
CA ASP A 134 -8.32 -3.40 -24.34
C ASP A 134 -8.26 -2.04 -23.66
N PHE A 135 -7.30 -1.21 -24.06
CA PHE A 135 -7.06 0.10 -23.46
C PHE A 135 -8.30 1.01 -23.48
N ASN A 136 -9.06 1.05 -24.59
CA ASN A 136 -10.23 1.93 -24.71
C ASN A 136 -11.38 1.44 -23.81
N ARG A 137 -11.59 0.13 -23.76
CA ARG A 137 -12.59 -0.48 -22.87
C ARG A 137 -12.20 -0.25 -21.41
N TYR A 138 -10.95 -0.53 -21.05
CA TYR A 138 -10.45 -0.29 -19.70
C TYR A 138 -10.67 1.17 -19.27
N LYS A 139 -10.33 2.13 -20.13
CA LYS A 139 -10.56 3.56 -19.86
C LYS A 139 -12.05 3.87 -19.65
N ALA A 140 -12.95 3.31 -20.46
CA ALA A 140 -14.40 3.52 -20.28
C ALA A 140 -14.90 2.99 -18.91
N TYR A 141 -14.31 1.90 -18.40
CA TYR A 141 -14.63 1.39 -17.07
C TYR A 141 -14.07 2.26 -15.96
N GLN A 142 -12.87 2.83 -16.15
CA GLN A 142 -12.33 3.84 -15.22
C GLN A 142 -13.23 5.09 -15.13
N GLU A 143 -13.86 5.49 -16.23
CA GLU A 143 -14.85 6.57 -16.20
C GLU A 143 -16.08 6.21 -15.36
N ILE A 144 -16.54 4.95 -15.38
CA ILE A 144 -17.66 4.49 -14.53
C ILE A 144 -17.28 4.57 -13.04
N ILE A 145 -16.09 4.10 -12.69
CA ILE A 145 -15.57 4.18 -11.31
C ILE A 145 -15.49 5.63 -10.86
N PHE A 146 -14.96 6.49 -11.69
CA PHE A 146 -14.90 7.93 -11.44
C PHE A 146 -16.29 8.53 -11.16
N PHE A 147 -17.31 8.17 -11.94
CA PHE A 147 -18.68 8.65 -11.71
C PHE A 147 -19.21 8.28 -10.33
N SER A 148 -18.91 7.08 -9.86
CA SER A 148 -19.28 6.65 -8.51
C SER A 148 -18.71 7.60 -7.43
N HIS A 149 -17.42 7.94 -7.52
CA HIS A 149 -16.76 8.86 -6.58
C HIS A 149 -17.27 10.30 -6.73
N MET A 150 -17.45 10.79 -7.94
CA MET A 150 -18.00 12.12 -8.20
C MET A 150 -19.39 12.28 -7.57
N ILE A 151 -20.26 11.30 -7.76
CA ILE A 151 -21.61 11.31 -7.20
C ILE A 151 -21.58 11.24 -5.68
N TYR A 152 -20.68 10.45 -5.09
CA TYR A 152 -20.46 10.42 -3.64
C TYR A 152 -20.10 11.82 -3.11
N GLN A 153 -19.14 12.49 -3.74
CA GLN A 153 -18.71 13.84 -3.37
C GLN A 153 -19.83 14.86 -3.49
N MET A 154 -20.59 14.84 -4.58
CA MET A 154 -21.76 15.70 -4.76
C MET A 154 -22.82 15.46 -3.69
N ARG A 155 -23.13 14.20 -3.37
CA ARG A 155 -24.12 13.81 -2.35
C ARG A 155 -23.73 14.30 -0.96
N ASN A 156 -22.43 14.29 -0.62
CA ASN A 156 -21.91 14.71 0.69
C ASN A 156 -21.54 16.20 0.72
N GLY A 157 -21.83 16.97 -0.33
CA GLY A 157 -21.56 18.40 -0.38
C GLY A 157 -20.08 18.76 -0.31
N HIS A 158 -19.23 17.95 -0.93
CA HIS A 158 -17.80 18.26 -1.04
C HIS A 158 -17.60 19.43 -1.99
N PRO A 159 -16.66 20.36 -1.70
CA PRO A 159 -16.31 21.44 -2.61
C PRO A 159 -15.78 20.93 -3.95
N TRP A 160 -16.16 21.56 -5.05
CA TRP A 160 -15.72 21.20 -6.41
C TRP A 160 -14.21 21.05 -6.58
N GLN A 161 -13.42 21.85 -5.85
CA GLN A 161 -11.96 21.80 -5.89
C GLN A 161 -11.37 20.45 -5.44
N TYR A 162 -12.17 19.66 -4.71
CA TYR A 162 -11.77 18.33 -4.21
C TYR A 162 -12.21 17.21 -5.14
N PHE A 163 -13.02 17.48 -6.16
CA PHE A 163 -13.43 16.49 -7.12
C PHE A 163 -12.23 16.03 -7.93
N LEU A 164 -11.93 14.75 -7.82
CA LEU A 164 -10.98 14.12 -8.71
C LEU A 164 -11.45 14.28 -10.14
N HIS A 165 -10.55 14.64 -11.04
CA HIS A 165 -10.84 14.63 -12.47
C HIS A 165 -12.16 15.33 -12.87
N SER A 166 -12.38 16.56 -12.41
CA SER A 166 -13.52 17.36 -12.91
C SER A 166 -13.60 17.42 -14.45
N GLU A 167 -12.47 17.17 -15.13
CA GLU A 167 -12.36 17.00 -16.58
C GLU A 167 -13.00 15.70 -17.09
N SER A 168 -13.20 14.70 -16.23
CA SER A 168 -13.88 13.44 -16.61
C SER A 168 -15.40 13.59 -16.71
N PHE A 169 -15.97 14.68 -16.22
CA PHE A 169 -17.33 15.10 -16.55
C PHE A 169 -17.25 15.96 -17.83
N THR A 170 -17.34 15.30 -18.97
CA THR A 170 -17.06 15.88 -20.28
C THR A 170 -18.14 16.84 -20.77
N ASP A 171 -17.86 17.60 -21.82
CA ASP A 171 -18.89 18.43 -22.46
C ASP A 171 -20.04 17.58 -23.02
N ASP A 172 -19.75 16.38 -23.51
CA ASP A 172 -20.77 15.42 -23.96
C ASP A 172 -21.68 14.98 -22.80
N ASP A 173 -21.11 14.75 -21.62
CA ASP A 173 -21.88 14.43 -20.42
C ASP A 173 -22.74 15.62 -19.97
N ARG A 174 -22.21 16.85 -20.02
CA ARG A 174 -22.96 18.08 -19.73
C ARG A 174 -24.12 18.31 -20.69
N ASP A 175 -23.89 18.11 -21.98
CA ASP A 175 -24.93 18.21 -23.01
C ASP A 175 -26.05 17.18 -22.76
N ALA A 176 -25.68 15.94 -22.44
CA ALA A 176 -26.62 14.88 -22.10
C ALA A 176 -27.46 15.21 -20.87
N VAL A 177 -26.83 15.73 -19.79
CA VAL A 177 -27.56 16.16 -18.58
C VAL A 177 -28.56 17.28 -18.90
N LYS A 178 -28.13 18.30 -19.67
CA LYS A 178 -29.01 19.40 -20.08
C LYS A 178 -30.23 18.90 -20.85
N GLU A 179 -30.02 17.96 -21.78
CA GLU A 179 -31.12 17.41 -22.56
C GLU A 179 -32.07 16.57 -21.73
N ILE A 180 -31.55 15.72 -20.81
CA ILE A 180 -32.39 14.97 -19.89
C ILE A 180 -33.19 15.95 -18.99
N CYS A 181 -32.56 17.00 -18.48
CA CYS A 181 -33.26 18.03 -17.71
C CYS A 181 -34.38 18.68 -18.51
N ARG A 182 -34.13 19.00 -19.80
CA ARG A 182 -35.15 19.56 -20.69
C ARG A 182 -36.33 18.61 -20.90
N LEU A 183 -36.06 17.33 -21.14
CA LEU A 183 -37.10 16.32 -21.33
C LEU A 183 -37.91 16.07 -20.07
N GLN A 184 -37.26 16.07 -18.93
CA GLN A 184 -37.89 15.83 -17.61
C GLN A 184 -38.42 17.11 -16.93
N ARG A 185 -38.28 18.28 -17.58
CA ARG A 185 -38.64 19.60 -17.04
C ARG A 185 -37.98 19.91 -15.69
N MET A 186 -36.71 19.52 -15.55
CA MET A 186 -35.88 19.81 -14.38
C MET A 186 -34.95 21.00 -14.66
N GLU A 187 -34.60 21.75 -13.61
CA GLU A 187 -33.59 22.77 -13.69
C GLU A 187 -32.19 22.10 -13.76
N TYR A 188 -31.30 22.64 -14.64
CA TYR A 188 -29.93 22.13 -14.76
C TYR A 188 -29.08 22.58 -13.58
N ASN A 189 -28.91 21.70 -12.60
CA ASN A 189 -28.09 21.92 -11.41
C ASN A 189 -27.58 20.57 -10.85
N GLU A 190 -26.80 20.60 -9.75
CA GLU A 190 -26.24 19.39 -9.12
C GLU A 190 -27.33 18.41 -8.65
N GLN A 191 -28.46 18.91 -8.17
CA GLN A 191 -29.58 18.05 -7.72
C GLN A 191 -30.19 17.27 -8.90
N ALA A 192 -30.25 17.88 -10.08
CA ALA A 192 -30.68 17.18 -11.29
C ALA A 192 -29.70 16.04 -11.65
N VAL A 193 -28.39 16.26 -11.56
CA VAL A 193 -27.39 15.20 -11.78
C VAL A 193 -27.60 14.05 -10.81
N LEU A 194 -27.80 14.32 -9.53
CA LEU A 194 -28.08 13.30 -8.50
C LEU A 194 -29.42 12.58 -8.77
N GLN A 195 -30.43 13.26 -9.23
CA GLN A 195 -31.71 12.67 -9.60
C GLN A 195 -31.57 11.77 -10.84
N ILE A 196 -30.83 12.20 -11.85
CA ILE A 196 -30.54 11.39 -13.05
C ILE A 196 -29.77 10.15 -12.67
N TYR A 197 -28.77 10.26 -11.79
CA TYR A 197 -28.01 9.12 -11.31
C TYR A 197 -28.90 8.07 -10.62
N ARG A 198 -29.76 8.50 -9.72
CA ARG A 198 -30.68 7.60 -8.99
C ARG A 198 -31.65 6.89 -9.91
N ASN A 199 -32.03 7.51 -11.02
CA ASN A 199 -33.03 7.01 -11.95
C ASN A 199 -32.46 6.71 -13.34
N ALA A 200 -31.16 6.49 -13.45
CA ALA A 200 -30.47 6.35 -14.75
C ALA A 200 -31.13 5.30 -15.65
N GLN A 201 -31.55 4.18 -15.08
CA GLN A 201 -32.22 3.13 -15.84
C GLN A 201 -33.59 3.57 -16.39
N LEU A 202 -34.36 4.35 -15.63
CA LEU A 202 -35.68 4.82 -16.06
C LEU A 202 -35.57 5.82 -17.23
N TYR A 203 -34.48 6.56 -17.32
CA TYR A 203 -34.28 7.58 -18.38
C TYR A 203 -33.61 7.00 -19.64
N LEU A 204 -33.24 5.74 -19.67
CA LEU A 204 -32.70 5.10 -20.89
C LEU A 204 -33.72 5.07 -22.02
N ASP A 205 -35.03 4.89 -21.69
CA ASP A 205 -36.10 4.92 -22.66
C ASP A 205 -36.25 6.29 -23.35
N ASP A 206 -35.93 7.38 -22.66
CA ASP A 206 -35.94 8.74 -23.19
C ASP A 206 -34.89 8.94 -24.29
N ALA A 207 -33.75 8.24 -24.20
CA ALA A 207 -32.68 8.28 -25.17
C ALA A 207 -33.06 7.62 -26.52
N ASP A 208 -34.09 6.79 -26.51
CA ASP A 208 -34.62 6.10 -27.69
C ASP A 208 -35.82 6.83 -28.30
N ALA A 209 -36.17 8.02 -27.80
CA ALA A 209 -37.29 8.81 -28.28
C ALA A 209 -37.11 9.18 -29.78
N PRO A 210 -38.10 8.96 -30.66
CA PRO A 210 -37.97 9.14 -32.09
C PRO A 210 -37.67 10.59 -32.58
N ARG A 211 -37.76 11.57 -31.69
CA ARG A 211 -37.57 12.98 -31.95
C ARG A 211 -36.19 13.53 -31.62
N LEU A 212 -35.30 12.68 -31.06
CA LEU A 212 -33.95 13.10 -30.70
C LEU A 212 -32.98 12.96 -31.89
N ASP A 213 -32.05 13.92 -32.02
CA ASP A 213 -30.89 13.75 -32.86
C ASP A 213 -30.06 12.57 -32.39
N TRP A 214 -29.62 11.71 -33.30
CA TRP A 214 -28.92 10.48 -32.98
C TRP A 214 -27.63 10.70 -32.17
N LYS A 215 -26.92 11.81 -32.41
CA LYS A 215 -25.69 12.14 -31.67
C LYS A 215 -26.01 12.45 -30.20
N LEU A 216 -27.07 13.22 -29.99
CA LEU A 216 -27.52 13.56 -28.63
C LEU A 216 -28.09 12.34 -27.91
N ALA A 217 -28.86 11.51 -28.60
CA ALA A 217 -29.32 10.22 -28.09
C ALA A 217 -28.15 9.31 -27.64
N ASN A 218 -27.08 9.25 -28.44
CA ASN A 218 -25.87 8.53 -28.05
C ASN A 218 -25.17 9.10 -26.81
N LYS A 219 -25.01 10.42 -26.72
CA LYS A 219 -24.45 11.07 -25.52
C LYS A 219 -25.27 10.72 -24.28
N MET A 220 -26.60 10.80 -24.36
CA MET A 220 -27.52 10.44 -23.28
C MET A 220 -27.36 8.98 -22.86
N ARG A 221 -27.37 8.04 -23.83
CA ARG A 221 -27.15 6.60 -23.53
C ARG A 221 -25.80 6.35 -22.86
N HIS A 222 -24.73 6.98 -23.35
CA HIS A 222 -23.41 6.84 -22.74
C HIS A 222 -23.38 7.34 -21.30
N LEU A 223 -23.92 8.52 -21.04
CA LEU A 223 -24.01 9.06 -19.68
C LEU A 223 -24.84 8.17 -18.77
N LEU A 224 -26.05 7.79 -19.20
CA LEU A 224 -26.97 6.98 -18.40
C LEU A 224 -26.38 5.60 -18.08
N TRP A 225 -25.66 5.00 -18.99
CA TRP A 225 -24.93 3.76 -18.75
C TRP A 225 -23.80 3.93 -17.73
N LYS A 226 -22.98 4.99 -17.89
CA LYS A 226 -21.94 5.30 -16.87
C LYS A 226 -22.58 5.41 -15.49
N MET A 227 -23.65 6.19 -15.35
CA MET A 227 -24.33 6.38 -14.08
C MET A 227 -24.97 5.11 -13.53
N TYR A 228 -25.61 4.30 -14.38
CA TYR A 228 -26.21 3.04 -13.97
C TYR A 228 -25.17 2.07 -13.43
N TYR A 229 -24.09 1.83 -14.16
CA TYR A 229 -23.05 0.91 -13.70
C TYR A 229 -22.24 1.47 -12.53
N ALA A 230 -22.07 2.79 -12.42
CA ALA A 230 -21.51 3.41 -11.23
C ALA A 230 -22.38 3.12 -9.99
N SER A 231 -23.72 3.19 -10.13
CA SER A 231 -24.63 2.84 -9.04
C SER A 231 -24.59 1.35 -8.67
N CYS A 232 -24.43 0.46 -9.66
CA CYS A 232 -24.22 -0.96 -9.42
C CYS A 232 -22.91 -1.23 -8.67
N TYR A 233 -21.83 -0.55 -9.05
CA TYR A 233 -20.53 -0.65 -8.42
C TYR A 233 -20.56 -0.15 -6.96
N GLU A 234 -21.12 1.04 -6.72
CA GLU A 234 -21.29 1.60 -5.38
C GLU A 234 -22.10 0.65 -4.48
N ARG A 235 -23.24 0.14 -4.97
CA ARG A 235 -24.08 -0.80 -4.24
C ARG A 235 -23.31 -2.09 -3.92
N TYR A 236 -22.57 -2.64 -4.89
CA TYR A 236 -21.78 -3.85 -4.69
C TYR A 236 -20.74 -3.66 -3.60
N LYS A 237 -19.98 -2.55 -3.62
CA LYS A 237 -19.01 -2.24 -2.56
C LYS A 237 -19.67 -2.18 -1.19
N SER A 238 -20.79 -1.49 -1.09
CA SER A 238 -21.54 -1.36 0.17
C SER A 238 -22.07 -2.69 0.69
N GLU A 239 -22.69 -3.52 -0.18
CA GLU A 239 -23.25 -4.84 0.20
C GLU A 239 -22.17 -5.85 0.60
N HIS A 240 -20.94 -5.66 0.14
CA HIS A 240 -19.84 -6.60 0.35
C HIS A 240 -18.70 -6.05 1.19
N HIS A 241 -18.90 -4.90 1.84
CA HIS A 241 -17.90 -4.24 2.70
C HIS A 241 -16.55 -4.09 1.99
N MET A 242 -16.57 -3.44 0.82
CA MET A 242 -15.39 -3.17 0.01
C MET A 242 -15.16 -1.67 -0.13
N LEU A 243 -13.90 -1.28 -0.11
CA LEU A 243 -13.45 0.08 -0.38
C LEU A 243 -12.41 0.04 -1.50
N ASP A 244 -12.43 1.02 -2.39
CA ASP A 244 -11.29 1.29 -3.26
C ASP A 244 -10.39 2.39 -2.67
N PHE A 245 -9.28 2.68 -3.33
CA PHE A 245 -8.31 3.64 -2.79
C PHE A 245 -8.88 5.05 -2.63
N GLU A 246 -9.82 5.45 -3.49
CA GLU A 246 -10.46 6.75 -3.36
C GLU A 246 -11.44 6.81 -2.19
N ASP A 247 -12.16 5.71 -1.92
CA ASP A 247 -13.04 5.62 -0.76
C ASP A 247 -12.29 5.87 0.55
N LEU A 248 -11.01 5.44 0.65
CA LEU A 248 -10.20 5.70 1.84
C LEU A 248 -10.05 7.19 2.12
N LEU A 249 -9.81 7.99 1.06
CA LEU A 249 -9.70 9.45 1.17
C LEU A 249 -11.05 10.07 1.53
N LEU A 250 -12.10 9.69 0.81
CA LEU A 250 -13.44 10.25 0.96
C LEU A 250 -14.02 10.00 2.36
N LEU A 251 -13.91 8.77 2.85
CA LEU A 251 -14.39 8.41 4.19
C LEU A 251 -13.58 9.10 5.29
N THR A 252 -12.26 9.13 5.17
CA THR A 252 -11.39 9.82 6.13
C THR A 252 -11.74 11.31 6.19
N TYR A 253 -11.88 11.96 5.02
CA TYR A 253 -12.32 13.36 4.96
C TYR A 253 -13.64 13.59 5.66
N ASP A 254 -14.65 12.76 5.41
CA ASP A 254 -15.98 12.89 6.00
C ASP A 254 -15.96 12.70 7.52
N ILE A 255 -15.18 11.74 8.02
CA ILE A 255 -15.06 11.49 9.45
C ILE A 255 -14.39 12.67 10.14
N TYR A 256 -13.21 13.11 9.66
CA TYR A 256 -12.49 14.23 10.26
C TYR A 256 -13.26 15.55 10.21
N LYS A 257 -14.11 15.72 9.18
CA LYS A 257 -14.99 16.90 9.08
C LYS A 257 -16.12 16.91 10.12
N LYS A 258 -16.61 15.72 10.50
CA LYS A 258 -17.77 15.57 11.41
C LYS A 258 -17.37 15.33 12.86
N ASP A 259 -16.25 14.66 13.09
CA ASP A 259 -15.79 14.22 14.40
C ASP A 259 -14.58 15.05 14.86
N GLU A 260 -14.84 15.96 15.81
CA GLU A 260 -13.80 16.82 16.39
C GLU A 260 -12.88 16.06 17.36
N SER A 261 -13.27 14.87 17.82
CA SER A 261 -12.46 14.05 18.74
C SER A 261 -11.30 13.33 18.04
N CYS A 262 -11.31 13.25 16.70
CA CYS A 262 -10.21 12.64 15.95
C CYS A 262 -8.89 13.37 16.23
N LYS A 263 -7.82 12.58 16.39
CA LYS A 263 -6.46 13.09 16.64
C LYS A 263 -6.04 14.06 15.54
N ARG A 264 -5.55 15.25 15.92
CA ARG A 264 -4.96 16.24 15.03
C ARG A 264 -3.55 16.55 15.45
N TYR A 265 -2.70 16.81 14.48
CA TYR A 265 -1.27 16.96 14.67
C TYR A 265 -0.89 18.43 14.71
N PRO A 266 -0.19 18.88 15.76
CA PRO A 266 0.34 20.23 15.82
C PRO A 266 1.53 20.43 14.90
N TRP A 267 2.22 19.35 14.51
CA TRP A 267 3.42 19.39 13.70
C TRP A 267 3.31 18.44 12.50
N ILE A 268 3.26 19.01 11.30
CA ILE A 268 3.11 18.25 10.04
C ILE A 268 4.19 18.67 9.05
N GLN A 269 4.78 17.73 8.37
CA GLN A 269 5.58 18.00 7.17
C GLN A 269 5.14 17.10 6.01
N VAL A 270 5.10 17.72 4.83
CA VAL A 270 4.57 17.09 3.61
C VAL A 270 5.56 17.28 2.48
N ASP A 271 6.08 16.18 1.93
CA ASP A 271 6.99 16.20 0.80
C ASP A 271 6.27 15.96 -0.54
N GLU A 272 6.91 16.36 -1.64
CA GLU A 272 6.40 16.23 -3.01
C GLU A 272 5.00 16.82 -3.20
N VAL A 273 4.73 17.98 -2.58
CA VAL A 273 3.39 18.61 -2.59
C VAL A 273 2.86 18.95 -3.97
N GLN A 274 3.73 19.09 -4.99
CA GLN A 274 3.32 19.32 -6.38
C GLN A 274 2.56 18.14 -7.00
N ASP A 275 2.63 16.96 -6.39
CA ASP A 275 1.96 15.74 -6.86
C ASP A 275 0.64 15.46 -6.13
N LEU A 276 0.31 16.23 -5.09
CA LEU A 276 -0.94 16.08 -4.34
C LEU A 276 -2.15 16.59 -5.13
N ASN A 277 -3.26 15.88 -5.00
CA ASN A 277 -4.54 16.36 -5.47
C ASN A 277 -5.28 17.19 -4.39
N GLY A 278 -6.36 17.86 -4.80
CA GLY A 278 -7.12 18.73 -3.91
C GLY A 278 -7.74 18.02 -2.70
N MET A 279 -8.15 16.75 -2.83
CA MET A 279 -8.71 15.95 -1.73
C MET A 279 -7.64 15.63 -0.69
N GLN A 280 -6.47 15.22 -1.13
CA GLN A 280 -5.35 14.95 -0.22
C GLN A 280 -4.93 16.20 0.56
N LEU A 281 -4.87 17.35 -0.10
CA LEU A 281 -4.59 18.63 0.57
C LEU A 281 -5.69 18.97 1.60
N ALA A 282 -6.95 18.75 1.27
CA ALA A 282 -8.07 19.00 2.19
C ALA A 282 -8.02 18.07 3.42
N ILE A 283 -7.59 16.82 3.26
CA ILE A 283 -7.37 15.90 4.39
C ILE A 283 -6.24 16.43 5.27
N ILE A 284 -5.10 16.83 4.70
CA ILE A 284 -3.98 17.42 5.46
C ILE A 284 -4.45 18.63 6.28
N ASP A 285 -5.31 19.46 5.70
CA ASP A 285 -5.88 20.61 6.41
C ASP A 285 -6.73 20.18 7.62
N LEU A 286 -7.50 19.10 7.51
CA LEU A 286 -8.30 18.55 8.60
C LEU A 286 -7.45 17.85 9.67
N LEU A 287 -6.32 17.26 9.28
CA LEU A 287 -5.35 16.64 10.20
C LEU A 287 -4.58 17.68 11.01
N THR A 288 -4.53 18.93 10.55
CA THR A 288 -3.77 19.99 11.20
C THR A 288 -4.50 20.52 12.42
N LYS A 289 -3.85 20.57 13.58
CA LYS A 289 -4.35 21.22 14.79
C LYS A 289 -4.42 22.72 14.56
N LYS A 290 -5.56 23.33 14.93
CA LYS A 290 -5.79 24.77 14.64
C LYS A 290 -4.96 25.72 15.51
N GLU A 291 -4.67 25.28 16.74
CA GLU A 291 -3.92 26.06 17.72
C GLU A 291 -2.41 25.90 17.47
N GLN A 292 -1.76 26.98 17.08
CA GLN A 292 -0.31 27.05 16.84
C GLN A 292 0.24 25.93 15.95
N PRO A 293 -0.34 25.72 14.76
CA PRO A 293 0.13 24.67 13.89
C PRO A 293 1.55 24.96 13.40
N MET A 294 2.32 23.90 13.20
CA MET A 294 3.56 23.93 12.41
C MET A 294 3.37 23.01 11.21
N VAL A 295 3.18 23.59 10.03
CA VAL A 295 2.99 22.84 8.78
C VAL A 295 4.05 23.24 7.76
N MET A 296 4.85 22.28 7.34
CA MET A 296 5.88 22.48 6.34
C MET A 296 5.55 21.70 5.07
N TYR A 297 5.35 22.41 3.97
CA TYR A 297 5.18 21.85 2.64
C TYR A 297 6.49 21.94 1.87
N LEU A 298 6.93 20.81 1.27
CA LEU A 298 8.12 20.77 0.43
C LEU A 298 7.74 20.32 -0.97
N GLY A 299 8.28 20.99 -1.98
CA GLY A 299 7.95 20.64 -3.37
C GLY A 299 8.94 21.23 -4.38
N ASP A 300 8.68 20.83 -5.64
CA ASP A 300 9.45 21.26 -6.80
C ASP A 300 8.51 21.51 -7.99
N GLU A 301 8.36 22.78 -8.34
CA GLU A 301 7.51 23.19 -9.49
C GLU A 301 7.98 22.60 -10.81
N GLN A 302 9.29 22.37 -10.93
CA GLN A 302 9.93 21.88 -12.16
C GLN A 302 9.64 20.38 -12.38
N GLN A 303 9.22 19.67 -11.34
CA GLN A 303 8.94 18.23 -11.37
C GLN A 303 7.44 17.88 -11.32
N ALA A 304 6.54 18.82 -11.54
CA ALA A 304 5.10 18.58 -11.56
C ALA A 304 4.68 17.90 -12.90
N ILE A 305 4.73 16.58 -12.97
CA ILE A 305 4.44 15.79 -14.19
C ILE A 305 3.29 14.78 -14.03
N PHE A 306 2.60 14.74 -12.89
CA PHE A 306 1.50 13.81 -12.61
C PHE A 306 0.10 14.44 -12.79
N SER A 307 -0.06 15.34 -13.77
CA SER A 307 -1.36 15.99 -14.03
C SER A 307 -2.48 15.00 -14.36
N PHE A 308 -2.15 13.89 -15.00
CA PHE A 308 -3.10 12.81 -15.32
C PHE A 308 -3.64 12.07 -14.09
N MET A 309 -2.98 12.15 -12.92
CA MET A 309 -3.44 11.63 -11.62
C MET A 309 -4.20 12.67 -10.79
N GLY A 310 -4.61 13.80 -11.40
CA GLY A 310 -5.32 14.88 -10.71
C GLY A 310 -4.43 15.86 -9.96
N ALA A 311 -3.11 15.70 -9.99
CA ALA A 311 -2.18 16.71 -9.49
C ALA A 311 -2.27 17.97 -10.37
N LYS A 312 -2.45 19.13 -9.75
CA LYS A 312 -2.58 20.40 -10.48
C LYS A 312 -1.57 21.40 -9.95
N LEU A 313 -0.97 22.19 -10.86
CA LEU A 313 -0.19 23.37 -10.47
C LEU A 313 -0.99 24.36 -9.62
N GLU A 314 -2.32 24.31 -9.70
CA GLU A 314 -3.23 25.05 -8.81
C GLU A 314 -2.98 24.74 -7.33
N THR A 315 -2.62 23.51 -6.97
CA THR A 315 -2.25 23.12 -5.59
C THR A 315 -1.08 23.95 -5.08
N LEU A 316 -0.01 24.08 -5.87
CA LEU A 316 1.13 24.94 -5.51
C LEU A 316 0.75 26.42 -5.41
N THR A 317 -0.12 26.90 -6.30
CA THR A 317 -0.63 28.27 -6.24
C THR A 317 -1.40 28.54 -4.94
N ILE A 318 -2.26 27.59 -4.53
CA ILE A 318 -2.97 27.66 -3.25
C ILE A 318 -1.98 27.68 -2.08
N LEU A 319 -0.97 26.82 -2.11
CA LEU A 319 0.05 26.76 -1.06
C LEU A 319 0.91 28.02 -1.01
N LYS A 320 1.27 28.62 -2.15
CA LYS A 320 1.97 29.92 -2.20
C LYS A 320 1.16 31.06 -1.57
N MET A 321 -0.16 31.07 -1.80
CA MET A 321 -1.04 32.05 -1.14
C MET A 321 -1.16 31.80 0.35
N ARG A 322 -1.28 30.53 0.77
CA ARG A 322 -1.42 30.13 2.18
C ARG A 322 -0.14 30.45 2.98
N CYS A 323 1.01 30.19 2.41
CA CYS A 323 2.31 30.37 3.06
C CYS A 323 2.94 31.73 2.74
N LYS A 324 2.15 32.71 2.33
CA LYS A 324 2.66 34.06 1.99
C LYS A 324 3.49 34.65 3.15
N GLY A 325 4.74 35.01 2.85
CA GLY A 325 5.71 35.51 3.84
C GLY A 325 6.62 34.41 4.44
N ASN A 326 6.26 33.13 4.25
CA ASN A 326 7.02 31.96 4.72
C ASN A 326 7.36 31.01 3.57
N ILE A 327 7.71 31.57 2.40
CA ILE A 327 8.18 30.80 1.24
C ILE A 327 9.70 30.80 1.28
N HIS A 328 10.27 29.60 1.32
CA HIS A 328 11.72 29.39 1.38
C HIS A 328 12.20 28.75 0.08
N HIS A 329 13.38 29.16 -0.39
CA HIS A 329 14.03 28.58 -1.54
C HIS A 329 15.35 27.93 -1.11
N LEU A 330 15.53 26.64 -1.43
CA LEU A 330 16.82 25.99 -1.24
C LEU A 330 17.69 26.24 -2.46
N LEU A 331 18.72 27.05 -2.27
CA LEU A 331 19.54 27.58 -3.34
C LEU A 331 20.88 26.87 -3.52
N ARG A 332 21.18 25.82 -2.74
CA ARG A 332 22.41 25.05 -2.85
C ARG A 332 22.14 23.63 -3.34
N ASN A 333 22.71 23.30 -4.47
CA ASN A 333 22.66 21.94 -5.04
C ASN A 333 23.89 21.17 -4.57
N HIS A 334 23.66 20.03 -3.90
CA HIS A 334 24.69 19.13 -3.38
C HIS A 334 25.00 17.95 -4.30
N ARG A 335 24.23 17.80 -5.40
CA ARG A 335 24.27 16.64 -6.29
C ARG A 335 25.11 16.87 -7.53
N SER A 336 24.77 17.91 -8.28
CA SER A 336 25.23 18.08 -9.66
C SER A 336 26.50 18.94 -9.74
N PRO A 337 27.48 18.58 -10.57
CA PRO A 337 28.58 19.49 -10.89
C PRO A 337 28.05 20.71 -11.66
N LYS A 338 28.83 21.80 -11.59
CA LYS A 338 28.44 23.08 -12.14
C LYS A 338 28.01 23.02 -13.63
N TYR A 339 28.72 22.27 -14.46
CA TYR A 339 28.42 22.19 -15.88
C TYR A 339 27.06 21.55 -16.20
N LEU A 340 26.61 20.56 -15.39
CA LEU A 340 25.26 19.99 -15.52
C LEU A 340 24.21 20.95 -14.95
N LEU A 341 24.52 21.55 -13.81
CA LEU A 341 23.58 22.48 -13.18
C LEU A 341 23.34 23.71 -14.04
N ASP A 342 24.37 24.21 -14.76
CA ASP A 342 24.21 25.31 -15.72
C ASP A 342 23.23 24.94 -16.83
N VAL A 343 23.29 23.72 -17.38
CA VAL A 343 22.31 23.23 -18.38
C VAL A 343 20.89 23.21 -17.78
N PHE A 344 20.73 22.66 -16.56
CA PHE A 344 19.42 22.54 -15.93
C PHE A 344 18.82 23.90 -15.59
N ASN A 345 19.64 24.82 -15.08
CA ASN A 345 19.21 26.17 -14.72
C ASN A 345 18.85 26.99 -15.97
N ASP A 346 19.67 26.97 -17.00
CA ASP A 346 19.37 27.68 -18.24
C ASP A 346 18.11 27.14 -18.92
N TYR A 347 17.91 25.82 -18.88
CA TYR A 347 16.67 25.21 -19.36
C TYR A 347 15.45 25.68 -18.53
N ALA A 348 15.56 25.67 -17.21
CA ALA A 348 14.50 26.10 -16.31
C ALA A 348 14.15 27.59 -16.51
N GLU A 349 15.16 28.45 -16.63
CA GLU A 349 14.98 29.90 -16.86
C GLU A 349 14.36 30.16 -18.22
N LYS A 350 14.96 29.64 -19.29
CA LYS A 350 14.60 30.02 -20.65
C LYS A 350 13.35 29.27 -21.16
N GLN A 351 13.23 27.98 -20.84
CA GLN A 351 12.12 27.13 -21.34
C GLN A 351 10.93 27.08 -20.38
N MET A 352 11.18 27.03 -19.07
CA MET A 352 10.11 26.91 -18.07
C MET A 352 9.76 28.23 -17.40
N LYS A 353 10.46 29.34 -17.76
CA LYS A 353 10.20 30.70 -17.27
C LYS A 353 10.36 30.86 -15.75
N ILE A 354 11.31 30.15 -15.15
CA ILE A 354 11.64 30.29 -13.74
C ILE A 354 12.67 31.40 -13.55
N ASP A 355 12.45 32.24 -12.57
CA ASP A 355 13.36 33.33 -12.23
C ASP A 355 14.76 32.79 -11.86
N ARG A 356 15.80 33.34 -12.45
CA ARG A 356 17.19 32.94 -12.22
C ARG A 356 17.61 33.00 -10.76
N GLU A 357 17.10 33.98 -10.02
CA GLU A 357 17.43 34.16 -8.61
C GLU A 357 16.89 33.04 -7.73
N LEU A 358 15.90 32.27 -8.21
CA LEU A 358 15.30 31.14 -7.52
C LEU A 358 15.94 29.79 -7.88
N LEU A 359 16.91 29.78 -8.80
CA LEU A 359 17.59 28.57 -9.24
C LEU A 359 18.84 28.30 -8.39
N PRO A 360 19.17 27.02 -8.12
CA PRO A 360 20.23 26.65 -7.21
C PRO A 360 21.63 26.88 -7.80
N MET A 361 22.59 27.08 -6.92
CA MET A 361 24.02 27.09 -7.23
C MET A 361 24.70 25.87 -6.61
N THR A 362 25.90 25.54 -7.09
CA THR A 362 26.71 24.44 -6.53
C THR A 362 28.17 24.90 -6.31
N ASP A 363 28.78 24.34 -5.29
CA ASP A 363 30.24 24.49 -5.06
C ASP A 363 31.04 23.40 -5.77
N ASN A 364 30.39 22.44 -6.42
CA ASN A 364 31.04 21.39 -7.18
C ASN A 364 31.51 21.91 -8.53
N ASN A 365 32.71 22.50 -8.57
CA ASN A 365 33.29 23.12 -9.74
C ASN A 365 34.07 22.13 -10.63
N VAL A 366 33.74 20.85 -10.61
CA VAL A 366 34.31 19.88 -11.55
C VAL A 366 34.01 20.33 -12.97
N LYS A 367 35.03 20.37 -13.81
CA LYS A 367 34.89 20.76 -15.23
C LYS A 367 34.39 19.58 -16.03
N ALA A 368 33.52 19.88 -17.01
CA ALA A 368 33.11 18.90 -18.00
C ALA A 368 34.33 18.36 -18.78
N GLN A 369 34.34 17.06 -18.97
CA GLN A 369 35.26 16.40 -19.87
C GLN A 369 34.63 16.29 -21.27
N THR A 370 35.47 16.14 -22.28
CA THR A 370 34.98 15.91 -23.65
C THR A 370 34.12 14.64 -23.67
N GLY A 371 32.86 14.78 -24.02
CA GLY A 371 31.90 13.67 -24.08
C GLY A 371 30.98 13.54 -22.86
N ASP A 372 31.06 14.40 -21.85
CA ASP A 372 30.11 14.40 -20.73
C ASP A 372 28.72 14.93 -21.12
N LEU A 373 28.67 15.83 -22.09
CA LEU A 373 27.43 16.40 -22.66
C LEU A 373 27.43 16.17 -24.16
N LEU A 374 26.55 15.30 -24.67
CA LEU A 374 26.48 14.91 -26.07
C LEU A 374 25.06 14.98 -26.62
N ILE A 375 24.91 15.49 -27.84
CA ILE A 375 23.75 15.25 -28.72
C ILE A 375 24.13 14.15 -29.70
N MET A 376 23.28 13.16 -29.83
CA MET A 376 23.48 11.96 -30.64
C MET A 376 22.42 11.92 -31.77
N PRO A 377 22.69 12.53 -32.95
CA PRO A 377 21.80 12.42 -34.11
C PRO A 377 22.01 11.08 -34.79
N SER A 378 20.98 10.27 -34.90
CA SER A 378 20.99 9.00 -35.65
C SER A 378 20.25 9.15 -36.98
N SER A 379 20.62 8.40 -37.98
CA SER A 379 20.03 8.52 -39.35
C SER A 379 18.54 8.10 -39.37
N SER A 380 18.15 7.13 -38.54
CA SER A 380 16.78 6.61 -38.46
C SER A 380 16.45 6.19 -37.02
N MET A 381 15.18 5.89 -36.75
CA MET A 381 14.75 5.37 -35.44
C MET A 381 15.35 3.99 -35.12
N GLU A 382 15.60 3.17 -36.12
CA GLU A 382 16.26 1.87 -35.96
C GLU A 382 17.72 2.07 -35.55
N THR A 383 18.43 2.97 -36.25
CA THR A 383 19.83 3.28 -35.94
C THR A 383 19.95 3.94 -34.56
N GLU A 384 19.01 4.80 -34.18
CA GLU A 384 18.98 5.41 -32.83
C GLU A 384 18.90 4.36 -31.72
N LEU A 385 18.11 3.30 -31.91
CA LEU A 385 18.04 2.19 -30.94
C LEU A 385 19.39 1.48 -30.79
N GLU A 386 20.11 1.27 -31.89
CA GLU A 386 21.43 0.65 -31.90
C GLU A 386 22.48 1.57 -31.26
N ASP A 387 22.56 2.83 -31.71
CA ASP A 387 23.50 3.83 -31.19
C ASP A 387 23.35 4.05 -29.69
N VAL A 388 22.11 4.09 -29.18
CA VAL A 388 21.81 4.25 -27.73
C VAL A 388 22.19 2.99 -26.96
N ALA A 389 21.91 1.80 -27.50
CA ALA A 389 22.30 0.55 -26.85
C ALA A 389 23.83 0.41 -26.81
N ASP A 390 24.54 0.74 -27.89
CA ASP A 390 26.01 0.72 -27.96
C ASP A 390 26.63 1.77 -27.01
N MET A 391 26.03 2.97 -26.91
CA MET A 391 26.49 3.97 -25.96
C MET A 391 26.32 3.49 -24.51
N ALA A 392 25.17 2.87 -24.19
CA ALA A 392 24.96 2.31 -22.86
C ALA A 392 25.96 1.19 -22.54
N LEU A 393 26.28 0.33 -23.51
CA LEU A 393 27.31 -0.70 -23.37
C LEU A 393 28.71 -0.08 -23.18
N ARG A 394 29.04 0.95 -23.93
CA ARG A 394 30.31 1.67 -23.80
C ARG A 394 30.45 2.29 -22.42
N LEU A 395 29.44 3.00 -21.92
CA LEU A 395 29.47 3.60 -20.59
C LEU A 395 29.62 2.56 -19.48
N TYR A 396 28.92 1.43 -19.59
CA TYR A 396 29.08 0.32 -18.67
C TYR A 396 30.50 -0.27 -18.71
N THR A 397 31.07 -0.46 -19.91
CA THR A 397 32.42 -1.03 -20.07
C THR A 397 33.52 -0.05 -19.59
N GLU A 398 33.30 1.27 -19.73
CA GLU A 398 34.21 2.29 -19.21
C GLU A 398 34.28 2.29 -17.69
N ASN A 399 33.11 2.11 -17.01
CA ASN A 399 33.05 2.02 -15.56
C ASN A 399 31.85 1.20 -15.08
N GLU A 400 32.07 -0.07 -14.78
CA GLU A 400 31.04 -1.00 -14.29
C GLU A 400 30.41 -0.61 -12.95
N ARG A 401 30.98 0.36 -12.22
CA ARG A 401 30.42 0.84 -10.96
C ARG A 401 29.41 1.96 -11.15
N GLU A 402 29.44 2.66 -12.27
CA GLU A 402 28.53 3.76 -12.57
C GLU A 402 27.20 3.23 -13.07
N THR A 403 26.13 3.92 -12.68
CA THR A 403 24.79 3.64 -13.15
C THR A 403 24.48 4.43 -14.42
N THR A 404 23.90 3.76 -15.43
CA THR A 404 23.47 4.39 -16.68
C THR A 404 21.98 4.18 -16.87
N ALA A 405 21.21 5.24 -17.05
CA ALA A 405 19.79 5.14 -17.37
C ALA A 405 19.50 5.62 -18.79
N VAL A 406 18.76 4.81 -19.54
CA VAL A 406 18.11 5.27 -20.76
C VAL A 406 16.68 5.60 -20.45
N ILE A 407 16.33 6.91 -20.54
CA ILE A 407 15.01 7.42 -20.19
C ILE A 407 14.19 7.61 -21.46
N VAL A 408 13.03 6.96 -21.51
CA VAL A 408 12.14 6.94 -22.68
C VAL A 408 10.80 7.59 -22.34
N SER A 409 10.07 8.03 -23.37
CA SER A 409 8.75 8.66 -23.18
C SER A 409 7.60 7.67 -23.12
N SER A 410 7.77 6.45 -23.63
CA SER A 410 6.71 5.42 -23.67
C SER A 410 7.19 4.02 -23.30
N ASN A 411 6.26 3.18 -22.86
CA ASN A 411 6.55 1.77 -22.57
C ASN A 411 6.98 0.99 -23.83
N ALA A 412 6.39 1.32 -25.00
CA ALA A 412 6.76 0.71 -26.26
C ALA A 412 8.21 1.00 -26.66
N ASP A 413 8.70 2.20 -26.37
CA ASP A 413 10.10 2.57 -26.60
C ASP A 413 11.02 1.79 -25.66
N ALA A 414 10.64 1.65 -24.38
CA ALA A 414 11.38 0.85 -23.43
C ALA A 414 11.48 -0.63 -23.86
N ASP A 415 10.42 -1.20 -24.42
CA ASP A 415 10.42 -2.58 -24.93
C ASP A 415 11.33 -2.76 -26.14
N ARG A 416 11.31 -1.78 -27.07
CA ARG A 416 12.19 -1.81 -28.24
C ARG A 416 13.66 -1.70 -27.84
N LEU A 417 13.96 -0.78 -26.95
CA LEU A 417 15.33 -0.55 -26.48
C LEU A 417 15.85 -1.72 -25.66
N SER A 418 15.03 -2.29 -24.77
CA SER A 418 15.38 -3.50 -24.02
C SER A 418 15.71 -4.67 -24.94
N LYS A 419 14.96 -4.85 -26.04
CA LYS A 419 15.28 -5.86 -27.05
C LYS A 419 16.59 -5.57 -27.77
N ALA A 420 16.88 -4.31 -28.09
CA ALA A 420 18.17 -3.92 -28.71
C ALA A 420 19.34 -4.24 -27.77
N MET A 421 19.26 -3.88 -26.50
CA MET A 421 20.28 -4.18 -25.48
C MET A 421 20.48 -5.70 -25.28
N THR A 422 19.39 -6.48 -25.27
CA THR A 422 19.46 -7.93 -25.15
C THR A 422 20.21 -8.56 -26.35
N ARG A 423 20.05 -8.04 -27.57
CA ARG A 423 20.77 -8.52 -28.76
C ARG A 423 22.27 -8.36 -28.66
N ILE A 424 22.75 -7.32 -27.99
CA ILE A 424 24.17 -7.07 -27.75
C ILE A 424 24.65 -7.64 -26.41
N LEU A 425 23.83 -8.49 -25.76
CA LEU A 425 24.12 -9.14 -24.47
C LEU A 425 24.39 -8.16 -23.32
N LEU A 426 23.85 -6.94 -23.38
CA LEU A 426 23.96 -5.97 -22.31
C LEU A 426 22.89 -6.24 -21.24
N ASN A 427 23.35 -6.67 -20.07
CA ASN A 427 22.47 -6.86 -18.92
C ASN A 427 21.92 -5.51 -18.45
N HIS A 428 20.60 -5.42 -18.34
CA HIS A 428 19.94 -4.19 -17.94
C HIS A 428 18.67 -4.48 -17.13
N PHE A 429 18.31 -3.55 -16.27
CA PHE A 429 17.04 -3.58 -15.51
C PHE A 429 16.02 -2.66 -16.16
N LYS A 430 14.91 -3.24 -16.63
CA LYS A 430 13.84 -2.48 -17.29
C LYS A 430 12.71 -2.17 -16.31
N VAL A 431 12.38 -0.89 -16.16
CA VAL A 431 11.25 -0.40 -15.32
C VAL A 431 10.25 0.32 -16.22
N SER A 432 9.41 -0.45 -16.88
CA SER A 432 8.39 0.10 -17.80
C SER A 432 7.24 -0.90 -18.01
N GLY A 433 6.13 -0.42 -18.55
CA GLY A 433 4.96 -1.23 -18.81
C GLY A 433 4.16 -1.58 -17.55
N ARG A 434 3.46 -2.72 -17.60
CA ARG A 434 2.74 -3.24 -16.44
C ARG A 434 3.74 -3.61 -15.35
N ASP A 435 3.45 -3.15 -14.14
CA ASP A 435 4.28 -3.46 -12.98
C ASP A 435 4.27 -4.95 -12.68
N LEU A 436 5.38 -5.50 -12.21
CA LEU A 436 5.49 -6.91 -11.86
C LEU A 436 4.46 -7.31 -10.79
N PHE A 437 4.21 -6.42 -9.82
CA PHE A 437 3.24 -6.65 -8.75
C PHE A 437 1.79 -6.61 -9.22
N ASP A 438 1.52 -6.01 -10.38
CA ASP A 438 0.19 -6.01 -11.01
C ASP A 438 -0.06 -7.26 -11.87
N THR A 439 0.95 -8.13 -12.05
CA THR A 439 0.78 -9.37 -12.82
C THR A 439 -0.04 -10.40 -12.06
N PRO A 440 -0.90 -11.19 -12.72
CA PRO A 440 -1.73 -12.21 -12.07
C PRO A 440 -0.90 -13.23 -11.26
N SER A 441 0.28 -13.60 -11.76
CA SER A 441 1.16 -14.57 -11.10
C SER A 441 1.69 -14.03 -9.77
N VAL A 442 2.18 -12.79 -9.72
CA VAL A 442 2.66 -12.18 -8.46
C VAL A 442 1.49 -11.90 -7.52
N LYS A 443 0.35 -11.42 -8.03
CA LYS A 443 -0.88 -11.26 -7.23
C LYS A 443 -1.34 -12.57 -6.59
N LEU A 444 -1.17 -13.71 -7.27
CA LEU A 444 -1.47 -15.02 -6.70
C LEU A 444 -0.50 -15.41 -5.57
N LEU A 445 0.81 -15.17 -5.75
CA LEU A 445 1.81 -15.37 -4.68
C LEU A 445 1.50 -14.50 -3.46
N MET A 446 1.19 -13.23 -3.70
CA MET A 446 0.80 -12.30 -2.63
C MET A 446 -0.49 -12.73 -1.94
N ALA A 447 -1.47 -13.24 -2.68
CA ALA A 447 -2.71 -13.77 -2.12
C ALA A 447 -2.46 -14.98 -1.21
N HIS A 448 -1.53 -15.88 -1.59
CA HIS A 448 -1.12 -16.99 -0.74
C HIS A 448 -0.52 -16.51 0.59
N LEU A 449 0.40 -15.54 0.55
CA LEU A 449 0.99 -14.97 1.77
C LEU A 449 -0.07 -14.27 2.63
N ASN A 450 -0.96 -13.50 2.01
CA ASN A 450 -2.03 -12.80 2.72
C ASN A 450 -2.95 -13.74 3.50
N VAL A 451 -3.36 -14.88 2.92
CA VAL A 451 -4.26 -15.82 3.62
C VAL A 451 -3.55 -16.57 4.76
N LEU A 452 -2.23 -16.66 4.74
CA LEU A 452 -1.45 -17.22 5.85
C LEU A 452 -1.36 -16.26 7.05
N GLY A 453 -1.33 -14.95 6.77
CA GLY A 453 -1.39 -13.92 7.81
C GLY A 453 -2.81 -13.61 8.28
N ASN A 454 -3.76 -13.57 7.34
CA ASN A 454 -5.18 -13.27 7.62
C ASN A 454 -6.09 -14.18 6.80
N GLU A 455 -6.55 -15.26 7.40
CA GLU A 455 -7.45 -16.26 6.77
C GLU A 455 -8.87 -15.73 6.46
N HIS A 456 -9.22 -14.51 6.90
CA HIS A 456 -10.48 -13.84 6.58
C HIS A 456 -10.38 -12.91 5.36
N ASN A 457 -9.20 -12.80 4.73
CA ASN A 457 -8.99 -11.94 3.57
C ASN A 457 -9.77 -12.45 2.34
N PHE A 458 -10.92 -11.84 2.13
CA PHE A 458 -11.87 -12.20 1.08
C PHE A 458 -11.26 -12.15 -0.33
N LEU A 459 -10.56 -11.07 -0.63
CA LEU A 459 -10.00 -10.83 -1.96
C LEU A 459 -8.89 -11.85 -2.29
N SER A 460 -8.03 -12.14 -1.33
CA SER A 460 -6.97 -13.13 -1.52
C SER A 460 -7.51 -14.53 -1.77
N TRP A 461 -8.56 -14.94 -1.08
CA TRP A 461 -9.24 -16.21 -1.38
C TRP A 461 -9.86 -16.24 -2.76
N THR A 462 -10.46 -15.13 -3.20
CA THR A 462 -11.00 -15.00 -4.56
C THR A 462 -9.89 -15.21 -5.60
N ARG A 463 -8.75 -14.56 -5.42
CA ARG A 463 -7.58 -14.67 -6.30
C ARG A 463 -7.00 -16.09 -6.32
N ILE A 464 -6.92 -16.75 -5.17
CA ILE A 464 -6.46 -18.13 -5.08
C ILE A 464 -7.42 -19.07 -5.82
N LEU A 465 -8.71 -18.96 -5.62
CA LEU A 465 -9.70 -19.81 -6.26
C LEU A 465 -9.74 -19.64 -7.78
N LYS A 466 -9.61 -18.39 -8.28
CA LYS A 466 -9.49 -18.13 -9.71
C LYS A 466 -8.13 -18.56 -10.24
N GLY A 467 -7.04 -18.16 -9.58
CA GLY A 467 -5.67 -18.46 -9.98
C GLY A 467 -5.39 -19.96 -10.05
N SER A 468 -5.85 -20.73 -9.07
CA SER A 468 -5.78 -22.20 -9.08
C SER A 468 -6.75 -22.86 -10.06
N LYS A 469 -7.40 -22.07 -10.91
CA LYS A 469 -8.37 -22.54 -11.93
C LYS A 469 -9.56 -23.32 -11.35
N VAL A 470 -9.89 -23.15 -10.07
CA VAL A 470 -11.12 -23.73 -9.46
C VAL A 470 -12.34 -23.12 -10.12
N PHE A 471 -12.33 -21.80 -10.29
CA PHE A 471 -13.33 -21.04 -11.04
C PHE A 471 -12.70 -20.33 -12.24
N GLU A 472 -13.52 -20.08 -13.27
CA GLU A 472 -13.08 -19.44 -14.51
C GLU A 472 -13.00 -17.92 -14.41
N SER A 473 -13.73 -17.31 -13.46
CA SER A 473 -13.76 -15.85 -13.27
C SER A 473 -13.71 -15.44 -11.80
N ASN A 474 -13.22 -14.22 -11.53
CA ASN A 474 -13.27 -13.62 -10.20
C ASN A 474 -14.71 -13.50 -9.68
N ALA A 475 -15.69 -13.24 -10.55
CA ALA A 475 -17.09 -13.15 -10.19
C ALA A 475 -17.65 -14.47 -9.57
N LEU A 476 -17.32 -15.62 -10.18
CA LEU A 476 -17.71 -16.92 -9.64
C LEU A 476 -17.00 -17.22 -8.32
N ALA A 477 -15.72 -16.93 -8.24
CA ALA A 477 -14.94 -17.10 -7.02
C ALA A 477 -15.48 -16.22 -5.88
N ARG A 478 -15.77 -14.93 -6.14
CA ARG A 478 -16.38 -14.01 -5.15
C ARG A 478 -17.72 -14.56 -4.64
N ARG A 479 -18.62 -15.00 -5.53
CA ARG A 479 -19.92 -15.59 -5.15
C ARG A 479 -19.76 -16.81 -4.26
N PHE A 480 -18.75 -17.65 -4.55
CA PHE A 480 -18.45 -18.83 -3.75
C PHE A 480 -17.94 -18.47 -2.35
N VAL A 481 -16.95 -17.57 -2.23
CA VAL A 481 -16.44 -17.12 -0.92
C VAL A 481 -17.53 -16.44 -0.09
N HIS A 482 -18.37 -15.60 -0.72
CA HIS A 482 -19.53 -15.02 -0.03
C HIS A 482 -20.51 -16.06 0.48
N LYS A 483 -20.74 -17.12 -0.29
CA LYS A 483 -21.60 -18.21 0.17
C LYS A 483 -21.03 -18.91 1.40
N LEU A 484 -19.72 -19.13 1.43
CA LEU A 484 -19.04 -19.68 2.61
C LEU A 484 -19.22 -18.74 3.81
N LYS A 485 -18.91 -17.44 3.65
CA LYS A 485 -19.07 -16.45 4.74
C LYS A 485 -20.48 -16.43 5.33
N LYS A 486 -21.54 -16.49 4.50
CA LYS A 486 -22.93 -16.56 4.96
C LYS A 486 -23.24 -17.81 5.78
N LEU A 487 -22.51 -18.89 5.56
CA LEU A 487 -22.63 -20.16 6.28
C LEU A 487 -21.68 -20.24 7.50
N ALA A 488 -21.03 -19.15 7.89
CA ALA A 488 -19.98 -19.15 8.91
C ALA A 488 -18.86 -20.15 8.62
N MET A 489 -18.41 -20.16 7.35
CA MET A 489 -17.29 -20.97 6.84
C MET A 489 -16.28 -20.07 6.17
N SER A 490 -15.03 -20.54 6.13
CA SER A 490 -13.96 -19.96 5.31
C SER A 490 -13.42 -20.97 4.30
N PRO A 491 -12.70 -20.57 3.26
CA PRO A 491 -12.00 -21.54 2.40
C PRO A 491 -11.00 -22.43 3.15
N THR A 492 -10.48 -21.99 4.29
CA THR A 492 -9.64 -22.79 5.20
C THR A 492 -10.34 -24.07 5.65
N ASP A 493 -11.66 -23.99 5.91
CA ASP A 493 -12.44 -25.18 6.29
C ASP A 493 -12.38 -26.27 5.23
N LEU A 494 -12.44 -25.87 3.97
CA LEU A 494 -12.39 -26.79 2.83
C LEU A 494 -11.02 -27.47 2.67
N LEU A 495 -9.96 -26.88 3.20
CA LEU A 495 -8.57 -27.37 3.11
C LEU A 495 -8.15 -28.18 4.35
N LEU A 496 -8.60 -27.79 5.54
CA LEU A 496 -8.17 -28.39 6.81
C LEU A 496 -9.10 -29.50 7.31
N TYR A 497 -10.38 -29.48 6.94
CA TYR A 497 -11.38 -30.44 7.39
C TYR A 497 -11.89 -31.32 6.25
N GLU A 498 -12.00 -32.61 6.48
CA GLU A 498 -12.42 -33.54 5.41
C GLU A 498 -13.94 -33.52 5.18
N ALA A 499 -14.73 -33.58 6.23
CA ALA A 499 -16.19 -33.62 6.20
C ALA A 499 -16.85 -32.75 7.29
N SER A 500 -16.09 -31.84 7.90
CA SER A 500 -16.52 -30.97 8.98
C SER A 500 -16.13 -29.52 8.68
N THR A 501 -16.27 -28.64 9.66
CA THR A 501 -15.85 -27.25 9.63
C THR A 501 -15.32 -26.87 11.01
N TYR A 502 -14.58 -25.75 11.10
CA TYR A 502 -14.09 -25.24 12.37
C TYR A 502 -15.23 -25.02 13.38
N VAL A 503 -16.34 -24.43 12.93
CA VAL A 503 -17.53 -24.16 13.74
C VAL A 503 -18.23 -25.46 14.17
N ALA A 504 -18.34 -26.44 13.28
CA ALA A 504 -18.98 -27.72 13.59
C ALA A 504 -18.16 -28.55 14.59
N ASP A 505 -16.84 -28.57 14.41
CA ASP A 505 -15.92 -29.25 15.35
C ASP A 505 -15.93 -28.60 16.74
N PHE A 506 -15.89 -27.27 16.78
CA PHE A 506 -16.01 -26.52 18.02
C PHE A 506 -17.30 -26.89 18.76
N LEU A 507 -18.46 -26.86 18.06
CA LEU A 507 -19.75 -27.17 18.68
C LEU A 507 -19.80 -28.63 19.20
N ALA A 508 -19.25 -29.57 18.45
CA ALA A 508 -19.16 -30.96 18.87
C ALA A 508 -18.34 -31.12 20.15
N ILE A 509 -17.20 -30.44 20.23
CA ILE A 509 -16.33 -30.44 21.39
C ILE A 509 -17.00 -29.76 22.58
N TYR A 510 -17.58 -28.60 22.40
CA TYR A 510 -18.28 -27.86 23.44
C TYR A 510 -19.37 -28.69 24.12
N ASN A 511 -20.10 -29.50 23.35
CA ASN A 511 -21.17 -30.35 23.86
C ASN A 511 -20.68 -31.62 24.54
N ASN A 512 -19.50 -32.16 24.16
CA ASN A 512 -19.11 -33.52 24.54
C ASN A 512 -17.80 -33.61 25.34
N GLU A 513 -16.91 -32.61 25.25
CA GLU A 513 -15.57 -32.65 25.84
C GLU A 513 -15.38 -31.57 26.91
N GLU A 514 -14.30 -31.68 27.67
CA GLU A 514 -13.86 -30.60 28.55
C GLU A 514 -12.97 -29.61 27.76
N ILE A 515 -13.20 -28.32 28.00
CA ILE A 515 -12.42 -27.26 27.45
C ILE A 515 -11.74 -26.49 28.59
N VAL A 516 -10.46 -26.23 28.46
CA VAL A 516 -9.71 -25.32 29.31
C VAL A 516 -9.59 -23.98 28.58
N VAL A 517 -10.34 -22.99 29.07
CA VAL A 517 -10.21 -21.61 28.62
C VAL A 517 -9.04 -21.00 29.38
N PHE A 518 -8.08 -20.43 28.71
CA PHE A 518 -6.87 -19.88 29.31
C PHE A 518 -6.43 -18.58 28.65
N ASP A 519 -5.63 -17.83 29.40
CA ASP A 519 -5.04 -16.57 28.98
C ASP A 519 -3.67 -16.40 29.66
N THR A 520 -2.77 -15.59 29.05
CA THR A 520 -1.42 -15.38 29.57
C THR A 520 -1.04 -13.91 29.57
N GLU A 521 -0.47 -13.43 30.67
CA GLU A 521 0.22 -12.16 30.73
C GLU A 521 1.74 -12.37 30.62
N THR A 522 2.42 -11.46 29.95
CA THR A 522 3.81 -11.69 29.53
C THR A 522 4.70 -10.47 29.73
N THR A 523 6.01 -10.64 29.62
CA THR A 523 6.99 -9.53 29.71
C THR A 523 7.03 -8.67 28.44
N GLY A 524 6.48 -9.17 27.32
CA GLY A 524 6.44 -8.49 26.03
C GLY A 524 5.72 -9.32 24.98
N LEU A 525 5.77 -8.89 23.72
CA LEU A 525 5.02 -9.49 22.63
C LEU A 525 5.81 -10.51 21.78
N ASN A 526 7.09 -10.71 22.07
CA ASN A 526 7.91 -11.67 21.35
C ASN A 526 7.69 -13.08 21.89
N VAL A 527 6.82 -13.84 21.25
CA VAL A 527 6.46 -15.20 21.67
C VAL A 527 7.64 -16.17 21.78
N PHE A 528 8.79 -15.87 21.14
CA PHE A 528 9.98 -16.74 21.16
C PHE A 528 10.90 -16.47 22.35
N GLU A 529 10.91 -15.24 22.85
CA GLU A 529 11.86 -14.81 23.86
C GLU A 529 11.22 -14.43 25.18
N ASP A 530 10.02 -13.83 25.15
CA ASP A 530 9.40 -13.30 26.36
C ASP A 530 8.89 -14.40 27.29
N ASP A 531 8.81 -14.03 28.58
CA ASP A 531 8.39 -14.94 29.63
C ASP A 531 6.92 -14.72 29.98
N ILE A 532 6.23 -15.80 30.30
CA ILE A 532 4.90 -15.73 30.91
C ILE A 532 5.08 -15.36 32.39
N ILE A 533 4.36 -14.35 32.85
CA ILE A 533 4.37 -13.87 34.25
C ILE A 533 3.06 -14.15 34.99
N GLU A 534 1.96 -14.32 34.29
CA GLU A 534 0.69 -14.85 34.82
C GLU A 534 0.11 -15.83 33.80
N ILE A 535 -0.42 -16.95 34.28
CA ILE A 535 -1.21 -17.88 33.48
C ILE A 535 -2.48 -18.24 34.27
N ALA A 536 -3.62 -17.92 33.67
CA ALA A 536 -4.91 -18.24 34.26
C ALA A 536 -5.69 -19.21 33.38
N ALA A 537 -6.53 -20.03 34.00
CA ALA A 537 -7.36 -20.99 33.29
C ALA A 537 -8.65 -21.34 34.06
N MET A 538 -9.71 -21.58 33.30
CA MET A 538 -10.98 -22.13 33.78
C MET A 538 -11.36 -23.34 32.95
N ARG A 539 -11.73 -24.41 33.62
CA ARG A 539 -12.24 -25.61 32.93
C ARG A 539 -13.75 -25.51 32.80
N ILE A 540 -14.25 -25.74 31.60
CA ILE A 540 -15.68 -25.75 31.31
C ILE A 540 -16.10 -27.08 30.67
N ARG A 541 -17.33 -27.50 30.94
CA ARG A 541 -18.02 -28.59 30.27
C ARG A 541 -19.44 -28.17 29.94
N ASN A 542 -19.78 -28.23 28.65
CA ASN A 542 -21.05 -27.73 28.17
C ASN A 542 -21.39 -26.31 28.67
N GLY A 543 -20.37 -25.43 28.67
CA GLY A 543 -20.46 -24.04 29.13
C GLY A 543 -20.56 -23.81 30.62
N VAL A 544 -20.51 -24.86 31.43
CA VAL A 544 -20.53 -24.75 32.90
C VAL A 544 -19.10 -24.92 33.43
N ILE A 545 -18.67 -24.03 34.34
CA ILE A 545 -17.36 -24.08 34.96
C ILE A 545 -17.32 -25.32 35.86
N VAL A 546 -16.25 -26.09 35.75
CA VAL A 546 -16.02 -27.33 36.47
C VAL A 546 -14.70 -27.26 37.24
N GLY A 547 -14.74 -27.46 38.57
CA GLY A 547 -13.57 -27.35 39.40
C GLY A 547 -13.20 -25.90 39.75
N GLU A 548 -12.04 -25.77 40.42
CA GLU A 548 -11.53 -24.45 40.80
C GLU A 548 -10.75 -23.82 39.67
N PRO A 549 -10.87 -22.51 39.43
CA PRO A 549 -10.02 -21.77 38.50
C PRO A 549 -8.54 -21.88 38.88
N LEU A 550 -7.67 -21.88 37.88
CA LEU A 550 -6.22 -21.82 38.07
C LEU A 550 -5.77 -20.36 37.81
N ASP A 551 -4.95 -19.84 38.74
CA ASP A 551 -4.34 -18.50 38.62
C ASP A 551 -2.92 -18.59 39.20
N LEU A 552 -1.91 -18.53 38.32
CA LEU A 552 -0.51 -18.78 38.67
C LEU A 552 0.34 -17.58 38.29
N TYR A 553 1.16 -17.09 39.24
CA TYR A 553 2.12 -16.02 39.03
C TYR A 553 3.53 -16.59 38.97
N ILE A 554 4.30 -16.19 37.94
CA ILE A 554 5.55 -16.87 37.56
C ILE A 554 6.73 -15.90 37.70
N GLU A 555 7.82 -16.37 38.30
CA GLU A 555 9.05 -15.60 38.39
C GLU A 555 9.67 -15.33 37.03
N THR A 556 10.19 -14.11 36.82
CA THR A 556 10.99 -13.75 35.67
C THR A 556 12.17 -12.87 36.05
N ASN A 557 13.26 -12.97 35.28
CA ASN A 557 14.39 -12.04 35.37
C ASN A 557 14.29 -10.88 34.38
N ARG A 558 13.25 -10.86 33.54
CA ARG A 558 13.02 -9.79 32.57
C ARG A 558 12.30 -8.59 33.21
N PRO A 559 12.53 -7.38 32.75
CA PRO A 559 11.82 -6.20 33.25
C PRO A 559 10.32 -6.29 32.93
N ILE A 560 9.48 -5.94 33.88
CA ILE A 560 8.04 -5.79 33.67
C ILE A 560 7.75 -4.31 33.45
N LEU A 561 7.05 -4.00 32.37
CA LEU A 561 6.73 -2.61 32.00
C LEU A 561 5.64 -2.06 32.94
N LYS A 562 5.84 -0.81 33.38
CA LYS A 562 4.80 -0.09 34.15
C LYS A 562 3.60 0.33 33.32
N LYS A 563 3.80 0.45 32.01
CA LYS A 563 2.75 0.83 31.07
C LYS A 563 2.73 -0.14 29.90
N LEU A 564 1.53 -0.42 29.43
CA LEU A 564 1.23 -1.13 28.19
C LEU A 564 0.77 -0.09 27.18
N GLY A 565 1.68 0.42 26.36
CA GLY A 565 1.44 1.62 25.58
C GLY A 565 1.23 2.85 26.49
N ASP A 566 0.08 3.52 26.34
CA ASP A 566 -0.28 4.69 27.16
C ASP A 566 -1.05 4.35 28.45
N VAL A 567 -1.45 3.09 28.64
CA VAL A 567 -2.24 2.63 29.79
C VAL A 567 -1.32 2.07 30.86
N ASP A 568 -1.61 2.37 32.12
CA ASP A 568 -0.90 1.76 33.26
C ASP A 568 -1.13 0.24 33.27
N ASN A 569 -0.06 -0.53 33.45
CA ASN A 569 -0.13 -1.98 33.53
C ASN A 569 -0.75 -2.41 34.87
N PRO A 570 -1.98 -2.94 34.90
CA PRO A 570 -2.67 -3.28 36.14
C PRO A 570 -2.00 -4.43 36.90
N LEU A 571 -1.21 -5.27 36.21
CA LEU A 571 -0.49 -6.37 36.78
C LEU A 571 0.79 -5.91 37.50
N TYR A 572 1.36 -4.74 37.17
CA TYR A 572 2.66 -4.30 37.67
C TYR A 572 2.73 -4.31 39.21
N GLU A 573 1.82 -3.61 39.88
CA GLU A 573 1.82 -3.48 41.33
C GLU A 573 1.46 -4.83 42.02
N LEU A 574 0.53 -5.59 41.48
CA LEU A 574 0.12 -6.88 41.98
C LEU A 574 1.28 -7.90 41.91
N TYR A 575 1.98 -7.94 40.78
CA TYR A 575 3.13 -8.84 40.61
C TYR A 575 4.25 -8.52 41.62
N HIS A 576 4.60 -7.24 41.79
CA HIS A 576 5.62 -6.85 42.75
C HIS A 576 5.21 -7.12 44.21
N SER A 577 3.91 -6.99 44.52
CA SER A 577 3.38 -7.36 45.82
C SER A 577 3.52 -8.87 46.10
N LYS A 578 3.20 -9.71 45.12
CA LYS A 578 3.37 -11.16 45.21
C LYS A 578 4.84 -11.57 45.26
N LEU A 579 5.71 -10.91 44.51
CA LEU A 579 7.17 -11.10 44.58
C LEU A 579 7.69 -10.84 46.01
N ASN A 580 7.29 -9.75 46.62
CA ASN A 580 7.71 -9.34 47.96
C ASN A 580 7.21 -10.32 49.04
N ARG A 581 6.11 -11.05 48.78
CA ARG A 581 5.53 -12.05 49.68
C ARG A 581 6.09 -13.46 49.44
N GLY A 582 6.89 -13.65 48.38
CA GLY A 582 7.39 -14.98 48.01
C GLY A 582 6.26 -15.89 47.48
N GLU A 583 5.25 -15.35 46.85
CA GLU A 583 4.08 -16.05 46.29
C GLU A 583 4.25 -16.43 44.83
N LEU A 584 5.35 -16.05 44.19
CA LEU A 584 5.64 -16.44 42.82
C LEU A 584 6.15 -17.86 42.73
N LEU A 585 5.81 -18.56 41.67
CA LEU A 585 6.28 -19.90 41.37
C LEU A 585 7.45 -19.85 40.38
N SER A 586 8.35 -20.84 40.49
CA SER A 586 9.33 -21.03 39.42
C SER A 586 8.63 -21.34 38.08
N PRO A 587 9.21 -20.96 36.94
CA PRO A 587 8.64 -21.28 35.62
C PRO A 587 8.35 -22.77 35.44
N GLN A 588 9.28 -23.64 35.94
CA GLN A 588 9.11 -25.08 35.83
C GLN A 588 7.90 -25.59 36.63
N GLU A 589 7.72 -25.09 37.86
CA GLU A 589 6.61 -25.51 38.72
C GLU A 589 5.27 -25.01 38.19
N ALA A 590 5.19 -23.74 37.77
CA ALA A 590 3.98 -23.15 37.26
C ALA A 590 3.51 -23.83 35.95
N LEU A 591 4.42 -24.01 35.00
CA LEU A 591 4.12 -24.69 33.74
C LEU A 591 3.72 -26.15 33.94
N GLN A 592 4.35 -26.87 34.88
CA GLN A 592 3.94 -28.23 35.20
C GLN A 592 2.53 -28.25 35.80
N ARG A 593 2.21 -27.37 36.77
CA ARG A 593 0.86 -27.24 37.34
C ARG A 593 -0.20 -26.94 36.28
N PHE A 594 0.13 -26.07 35.30
CA PHE A 594 -0.76 -25.78 34.19
C PHE A 594 -0.98 -27.05 33.33
N LEU A 595 0.07 -27.78 32.98
CA LEU A 595 -0.06 -29.01 32.20
C LEU A 595 -0.87 -30.08 32.94
N ASP A 596 -0.71 -30.18 34.24
CA ASP A 596 -1.48 -31.11 35.10
C ASP A 596 -2.97 -30.70 35.16
N TYR A 597 -3.23 -29.37 35.23
CA TYR A 597 -4.58 -28.83 35.14
C TYR A 597 -5.18 -29.05 33.75
N LEU A 598 -4.43 -28.87 32.68
CA LEU A 598 -4.89 -29.05 31.31
C LEU A 598 -5.26 -30.51 31.03
N GLY A 599 -4.41 -31.48 31.47
CA GLY A 599 -4.62 -32.89 31.14
C GLY A 599 -4.77 -33.14 29.64
N ASN A 600 -5.87 -33.78 29.25
CA ASN A 600 -6.23 -34.07 27.87
C ASN A 600 -7.33 -33.14 27.31
N ALA A 601 -7.71 -32.11 28.07
CA ALA A 601 -8.75 -31.19 27.65
C ALA A 601 -8.35 -30.39 26.41
N VAL A 602 -9.33 -29.83 25.70
CA VAL A 602 -9.12 -28.95 24.58
C VAL A 602 -8.82 -27.53 25.11
N LEU A 603 -7.82 -26.86 24.54
CA LEU A 603 -7.50 -25.46 24.86
C LEU A 603 -8.41 -24.52 24.12
N LEU A 604 -8.75 -23.38 24.72
CA LEU A 604 -9.43 -22.29 24.05
C LEU A 604 -8.97 -20.97 24.68
N GLY A 605 -8.79 -19.95 23.85
CA GLY A 605 -8.50 -18.57 24.26
C GLY A 605 -9.15 -17.56 23.31
N HIS A 606 -8.93 -16.29 23.60
CA HIS A 606 -9.31 -15.22 22.68
C HIS A 606 -8.05 -14.68 22.02
N ASN A 607 -7.93 -14.79 20.68
CA ASN A 607 -6.67 -14.61 19.94
C ASN A 607 -5.58 -15.61 20.39
N VAL A 608 -6.01 -16.82 20.65
CA VAL A 608 -5.26 -17.91 21.29
C VAL A 608 -3.90 -18.23 20.66
N ASN A 609 -3.67 -17.80 19.42
CA ASN A 609 -2.39 -18.09 18.76
C ASN A 609 -1.20 -17.44 19.48
N PHE A 610 -1.36 -16.28 20.08
CA PHE A 610 -0.33 -15.66 20.89
C PHE A 610 -0.05 -16.51 22.13
N ASP A 611 -1.08 -16.79 22.94
CA ASP A 611 -0.97 -17.56 24.19
C ASP A 611 -0.44 -18.97 23.97
N TYR A 612 -0.91 -19.62 22.91
CA TYR A 612 -0.46 -20.96 22.56
C TYR A 612 1.03 -20.99 22.18
N ASN A 613 1.50 -20.02 21.40
CA ASN A 613 2.90 -20.02 20.95
C ASN A 613 3.85 -19.56 22.05
N ILE A 614 3.49 -18.58 22.87
CA ILE A 614 4.33 -18.20 24.00
C ILE A 614 4.39 -19.33 25.06
N LEU A 615 3.28 -20.05 25.28
CA LEU A 615 3.24 -21.22 26.11
C LEU A 615 4.15 -22.33 25.56
N ASP A 616 4.06 -22.66 24.28
CA ASP A 616 4.92 -23.68 23.64
C ASP A 616 6.40 -23.34 23.77
N ASN A 617 6.79 -22.07 23.57
CA ASN A 617 8.18 -21.65 23.69
C ASN A 617 8.67 -21.61 25.15
N ASN A 618 7.84 -21.19 26.11
CA ASN A 618 8.17 -21.27 27.52
C ASN A 618 8.31 -22.73 28.00
N LEU A 619 7.43 -23.65 27.56
CA LEU A 619 7.55 -25.07 27.83
C LEU A 619 8.86 -25.66 27.30
N ARG A 620 9.26 -25.30 26.10
CA ARG A 620 10.53 -25.73 25.49
C ARG A 620 11.74 -25.26 26.30
N ARG A 621 11.74 -23.95 26.68
CA ARG A 621 12.85 -23.36 27.44
C ARG A 621 12.99 -23.93 28.85
N HIS A 622 11.89 -24.17 29.56
CA HIS A 622 11.91 -24.50 30.97
C HIS A 622 11.71 -25.97 31.27
N LEU A 623 11.00 -26.73 30.43
CA LEU A 623 10.69 -28.14 30.63
C LEU A 623 11.18 -29.06 29.51
N GLY A 624 11.65 -28.54 28.40
CA GLY A 624 12.00 -29.31 27.20
C GLY A 624 10.80 -30.00 26.55
N LEU A 625 9.58 -29.51 26.81
CA LEU A 625 8.33 -30.05 26.26
C LEU A 625 7.75 -29.13 25.20
N SER A 626 6.89 -29.65 24.32
CA SER A 626 6.19 -28.88 23.32
C SER A 626 4.69 -29.18 23.31
N MET A 627 3.87 -28.13 23.21
CA MET A 627 2.43 -28.28 23.03
C MET A 627 2.09 -28.95 21.70
N ARG A 628 2.93 -28.79 20.68
CA ARG A 628 2.73 -29.40 19.34
C ARG A 628 2.89 -30.92 19.34
N GLU A 629 3.57 -31.48 20.35
CA GLU A 629 3.75 -32.93 20.55
C GLU A 629 2.65 -33.54 21.41
N ARG A 630 1.77 -32.70 21.98
CA ARG A 630 0.66 -33.14 22.82
C ARG A 630 -0.63 -33.32 22.01
N PRO A 631 -1.56 -34.18 22.46
CA PRO A 631 -2.83 -34.39 21.73
C PRO A 631 -3.83 -33.23 21.89
N ASN A 632 -3.52 -32.24 22.73
CA ASN A 632 -4.44 -31.15 23.03
C ASN A 632 -4.68 -30.28 21.78
N ARG A 633 -5.93 -30.30 21.29
CA ARG A 633 -6.37 -29.36 20.23
C ARG A 633 -6.61 -27.99 20.85
N HIS A 634 -6.62 -26.94 20.03
CA HIS A 634 -6.97 -25.59 20.48
C HIS A 634 -7.96 -24.92 19.57
N PHE A 635 -8.80 -24.03 20.12
CA PHE A 635 -9.76 -23.21 19.42
C PHE A 635 -9.61 -21.75 19.82
N ASP A 636 -9.97 -20.88 18.88
CA ASP A 636 -9.88 -19.44 19.02
C ASP A 636 -11.27 -18.81 18.99
N SER A 637 -11.68 -18.16 20.07
CA SER A 637 -12.96 -17.46 20.14
C SER A 637 -13.01 -16.23 19.22
N LEU A 638 -11.87 -15.59 18.94
CA LEU A 638 -11.75 -14.53 17.92
C LEU A 638 -12.12 -15.06 16.52
N LYS A 639 -11.54 -16.18 16.13
CA LYS A 639 -11.84 -16.84 14.85
C LYS A 639 -13.30 -17.28 14.77
N LEU A 640 -13.84 -17.85 15.86
CA LEU A 640 -15.25 -18.22 15.93
C LEU A 640 -16.15 -17.00 15.71
N MET A 641 -15.89 -15.90 16.40
CA MET A 641 -16.68 -14.69 16.25
C MET A 641 -16.59 -14.09 14.84
N ARG A 642 -15.42 -14.07 14.21
CA ARG A 642 -15.26 -13.61 12.83
C ARG A 642 -16.06 -14.47 11.83
N LEU A 643 -16.17 -15.77 12.08
CA LEU A 643 -16.98 -16.67 11.23
C LEU A 643 -18.47 -16.52 11.50
N LEU A 644 -18.88 -16.42 12.77
CA LEU A 644 -20.29 -16.42 13.17
C LEU A 644 -20.94 -15.04 13.02
N GLU A 645 -20.19 -13.97 13.30
CA GLU A 645 -20.63 -12.58 13.26
C GLU A 645 -19.67 -11.75 12.40
N GLY A 646 -19.74 -11.91 11.10
CA GLY A 646 -18.96 -11.06 10.19
C GLY A 646 -19.38 -9.59 10.24
N ASN A 647 -18.50 -8.71 9.79
CA ASN A 647 -18.75 -7.28 9.61
C ASN A 647 -18.88 -6.48 10.93
N LEU A 648 -18.14 -6.86 11.96
CA LEU A 648 -17.96 -6.02 13.16
C LEU A 648 -16.78 -5.07 12.95
N ALA A 649 -16.86 -3.88 13.52
CA ALA A 649 -15.74 -2.92 13.48
C ALA A 649 -14.55 -3.40 14.32
N SER A 650 -14.81 -4.09 15.42
CA SER A 650 -13.79 -4.66 16.29
C SER A 650 -14.20 -6.05 16.78
N TYR A 651 -13.21 -6.92 16.88
CA TYR A 651 -13.33 -8.26 17.49
C TYR A 651 -12.48 -8.38 18.77
N LYS A 652 -12.04 -7.26 19.35
CA LYS A 652 -11.39 -7.26 20.67
C LYS A 652 -12.38 -7.76 21.72
N LEU A 653 -11.90 -8.47 22.72
CA LEU A 653 -12.73 -9.07 23.76
C LEU A 653 -13.67 -8.05 24.41
N GLU A 654 -13.14 -6.91 24.82
CA GLU A 654 -13.91 -5.80 25.40
C GLU A 654 -15.06 -5.34 24.49
N SER A 655 -14.77 -5.10 23.20
CA SER A 655 -15.76 -4.68 22.21
C SER A 655 -16.88 -5.71 22.01
N LEU A 656 -16.52 -7.01 22.07
CA LEU A 656 -17.49 -8.11 21.96
C LEU A 656 -18.35 -8.23 23.19
N LEU A 657 -17.77 -8.07 24.42
CA LEU A 657 -18.51 -8.10 25.67
C LEU A 657 -19.56 -6.97 25.66
N GLU A 658 -19.16 -5.76 25.33
CA GLU A 658 -20.07 -4.60 25.22
C GLU A 658 -21.15 -4.83 24.15
N ARG A 659 -20.75 -5.21 22.94
CA ARG A 659 -21.65 -5.39 21.79
C ARG A 659 -22.76 -6.41 22.04
N PHE A 660 -22.44 -7.50 22.74
CA PHE A 660 -23.38 -8.60 23.00
C PHE A 660 -23.91 -8.60 24.44
N ASN A 661 -23.58 -7.57 25.22
CA ASN A 661 -23.98 -7.40 26.62
C ASN A 661 -23.67 -8.66 27.45
N LEU A 662 -22.43 -9.15 27.33
CA LEU A 662 -21.95 -10.33 28.04
C LEU A 662 -21.40 -9.96 29.41
N VAL A 663 -21.43 -10.93 30.33
CA VAL A 663 -20.87 -10.77 31.67
C VAL A 663 -19.38 -11.01 31.61
N GLY A 664 -18.56 -10.11 32.15
CA GLY A 664 -17.11 -10.20 32.24
C GLY A 664 -16.47 -8.82 32.12
N GLU A 665 -15.25 -8.69 32.57
CA GLU A 665 -14.41 -7.51 32.42
C GLU A 665 -13.11 -7.91 31.72
N ASN A 666 -12.66 -7.09 30.79
CA ASN A 666 -11.32 -7.18 30.21
C ASN A 666 -10.42 -6.21 30.97
N SER A 667 -9.79 -6.72 32.04
CA SER A 667 -9.02 -5.88 32.98
C SER A 667 -7.51 -5.97 32.75
N HIS A 668 -7.06 -6.67 31.72
CA HIS A 668 -5.65 -7.07 31.54
C HIS A 668 -5.08 -7.81 32.77
N ARG A 669 -5.90 -8.67 33.32
CA ARG A 669 -5.53 -9.71 34.25
C ARG A 669 -6.05 -11.03 33.71
N ALA A 670 -5.17 -11.97 33.53
CA ALA A 670 -5.49 -13.22 32.86
C ALA A 670 -6.74 -13.93 33.41
N ILE A 671 -6.97 -13.89 34.74
CA ILE A 671 -8.13 -14.56 35.33
C ILE A 671 -9.47 -13.89 34.97
N ASP A 672 -9.51 -12.56 34.87
CA ASP A 672 -10.71 -11.81 34.54
C ASP A 672 -11.02 -12.01 33.01
N ASP A 673 -9.99 -11.98 32.19
CA ASP A 673 -10.07 -12.15 30.71
C ASP A 673 -10.51 -13.60 30.38
N VAL A 674 -10.06 -14.61 31.13
CA VAL A 674 -10.57 -15.98 31.03
C VAL A 674 -12.07 -16.04 31.36
N GLY A 675 -12.52 -15.37 32.44
CA GLY A 675 -13.93 -15.32 32.81
C GLY A 675 -14.80 -14.68 31.73
N ALA A 676 -14.32 -13.58 31.15
CA ALA A 676 -14.96 -12.90 30.03
C ALA A 676 -15.00 -13.80 28.77
N THR A 677 -13.89 -14.49 28.48
CA THR A 677 -13.81 -15.42 27.36
C THR A 677 -14.76 -16.61 27.51
N VAL A 678 -14.97 -17.15 28.74
CA VAL A 678 -16.00 -18.18 28.98
C VAL A 678 -17.38 -17.69 28.58
N SER A 679 -17.72 -16.45 28.87
CA SER A 679 -19.03 -15.87 28.49
C SER A 679 -19.16 -15.77 26.97
N LEU A 680 -18.09 -15.37 26.29
CA LEU A 680 -18.02 -15.33 24.82
C LEU A 680 -18.15 -16.72 24.18
N VAL A 681 -17.51 -17.73 24.77
CA VAL A 681 -17.55 -19.13 24.29
C VAL A 681 -18.98 -19.69 24.33
N ARG A 682 -19.78 -19.36 25.34
CA ARG A 682 -21.21 -19.72 25.40
C ARG A 682 -22.00 -19.11 24.25
N LEU A 683 -21.78 -17.83 23.97
CA LEU A 683 -22.38 -17.16 22.81
C LEU A 683 -21.95 -17.82 21.50
N CYS A 684 -20.66 -18.15 21.34
CA CYS A 684 -20.16 -18.84 20.17
C CYS A 684 -20.87 -20.19 19.96
N ALA A 685 -21.09 -20.96 21.03
CA ALA A 685 -21.79 -22.24 20.95
C ALA A 685 -23.26 -22.08 20.54
N GLU A 686 -23.96 -21.12 21.14
CA GLU A 686 -25.37 -20.80 20.77
C GLU A 686 -25.48 -20.45 19.27
N LYS A 687 -24.62 -19.54 18.79
CA LYS A 687 -24.63 -19.12 17.38
C LYS A 687 -24.23 -20.24 16.42
N SER A 688 -23.28 -21.07 16.81
CA SER A 688 -22.81 -22.22 16.04
C SER A 688 -23.91 -23.25 15.77
N ALA A 689 -24.79 -23.50 16.75
CA ALA A 689 -25.90 -24.44 16.62
C ALA A 689 -26.83 -24.12 15.42
N GLY A 690 -27.03 -22.84 15.13
CA GLY A 690 -27.82 -22.40 14.00
C GLY A 690 -27.16 -22.53 12.63
N LYS A 691 -25.85 -22.78 12.57
CA LYS A 691 -25.06 -22.79 11.31
C LYS A 691 -24.71 -24.20 10.82
N VAL A 692 -24.46 -25.14 11.72
CA VAL A 692 -23.89 -26.47 11.41
C VAL A 692 -24.72 -27.27 10.39
N ALA A 693 -26.04 -27.27 10.52
CA ALA A 693 -26.91 -27.97 9.54
C ALA A 693 -26.75 -27.41 8.12
N GLY A 694 -26.67 -26.08 7.98
CA GLY A 694 -26.44 -25.42 6.70
C GLY A 694 -25.07 -25.72 6.10
N GLN A 695 -24.03 -25.79 6.93
CA GLN A 695 -22.67 -26.16 6.53
C GLN A 695 -22.61 -27.58 5.99
N GLN A 696 -23.19 -28.53 6.73
CA GLN A 696 -23.26 -29.95 6.31
C GLN A 696 -24.03 -30.12 5.00
N ALA A 697 -25.18 -29.46 4.86
CA ALA A 697 -25.97 -29.50 3.62
C ALA A 697 -25.19 -28.90 2.43
N PHE A 698 -24.41 -27.84 2.66
CA PHE A 698 -23.57 -27.23 1.64
C PHE A 698 -22.43 -28.16 1.22
N LEU A 699 -21.69 -28.75 2.15
CA LEU A 699 -20.59 -29.67 1.86
C LEU A 699 -21.05 -30.96 1.16
N ALA A 700 -22.25 -31.43 1.48
CA ALA A 700 -22.85 -32.61 0.86
C ALA A 700 -23.51 -32.33 -0.51
N HIS A 701 -23.59 -31.03 -0.92
CA HIS A 701 -24.31 -30.67 -2.12
C HIS A 701 -23.56 -31.11 -3.40
N PRO A 702 -24.24 -31.85 -4.34
CA PRO A 702 -23.60 -32.45 -5.53
C PRO A 702 -22.87 -31.43 -6.42
N ARG A 703 -23.35 -30.20 -6.47
CA ARG A 703 -22.69 -29.12 -7.26
C ARG A 703 -21.48 -28.51 -6.56
N VAL A 704 -21.33 -28.67 -5.25
CA VAL A 704 -20.21 -28.10 -4.45
C VAL A 704 -19.05 -29.07 -4.40
N ILE A 705 -19.31 -30.36 -4.23
CA ILE A 705 -18.31 -31.42 -4.12
C ILE A 705 -17.20 -31.33 -5.21
N PRO A 706 -17.49 -31.13 -6.49
CA PRO A 706 -16.46 -31.04 -7.53
C PRO A 706 -15.53 -29.85 -7.33
N TYR A 707 -16.05 -28.70 -6.90
CA TYR A 707 -15.24 -27.51 -6.64
C TYR A 707 -14.32 -27.70 -5.43
N VAL A 708 -14.84 -28.27 -4.34
CA VAL A 708 -14.05 -28.59 -3.15
C VAL A 708 -12.92 -29.57 -3.50
N ARG A 709 -13.22 -30.64 -4.25
CA ARG A 709 -12.20 -31.60 -4.69
C ARG A 709 -11.14 -30.94 -5.55
N LYS A 710 -11.54 -30.11 -6.52
CA LYS A 710 -10.62 -29.39 -7.39
C LYS A 710 -9.73 -28.43 -6.59
N PHE A 711 -10.31 -27.73 -5.63
CA PHE A 711 -9.59 -26.81 -4.75
C PHE A 711 -8.54 -27.53 -3.90
N ARG A 712 -8.91 -28.65 -3.27
CA ARG A 712 -7.97 -29.49 -2.52
C ARG A 712 -6.82 -29.99 -3.39
N SER A 713 -7.14 -30.57 -4.54
CA SER A 713 -6.14 -31.07 -5.46
C SER A 713 -5.16 -30.01 -5.94
N ALA A 714 -5.61 -28.75 -6.09
CA ALA A 714 -4.80 -27.68 -6.62
C ALA A 714 -4.00 -26.90 -5.55
N TYR A 715 -4.41 -26.93 -4.27
CA TYR A 715 -3.87 -25.96 -3.31
C TYR A 715 -3.66 -26.50 -1.88
N GLN A 716 -4.29 -27.61 -1.50
CA GLN A 716 -4.28 -28.10 -0.11
C GLN A 716 -2.86 -28.38 0.41
N GLU A 717 -2.03 -29.06 -0.37
CA GLU A 717 -0.67 -29.43 0.03
C GLU A 717 0.18 -28.22 0.40
N LEU A 718 0.21 -27.22 -0.51
CA LEU A 718 0.93 -25.97 -0.28
C LEU A 718 0.40 -25.25 0.96
N PHE A 719 -0.92 -25.09 1.04
CA PHE A 719 -1.55 -24.35 2.14
C PHE A 719 -1.31 -25.01 3.50
N VAL A 720 -1.56 -26.31 3.64
CA VAL A 720 -1.43 -27.02 4.91
C VAL A 720 0.01 -27.01 5.40
N SER A 721 0.98 -27.20 4.51
CA SER A 721 2.41 -27.15 4.85
C SER A 721 2.80 -25.77 5.38
N ALA A 722 2.46 -24.71 4.65
CA ALA A 722 2.77 -23.34 5.05
C ALA A 722 2.01 -22.90 6.32
N TYR A 723 0.72 -23.26 6.41
CA TYR A 723 -0.14 -22.94 7.55
C TYR A 723 0.36 -23.54 8.85
N ASN A 724 0.76 -24.82 8.86
CA ASN A 724 1.28 -25.48 10.03
C ASN A 724 2.66 -24.97 10.47
N GLY A 725 3.48 -24.55 9.50
CA GLY A 725 4.82 -24.03 9.74
C GLY A 725 4.92 -22.54 10.08
N ARG A 726 3.82 -21.78 9.95
CA ARG A 726 3.88 -20.31 9.96
C ARG A 726 4.36 -19.67 11.27
N TYR A 727 4.23 -20.36 12.38
CA TYR A 727 4.72 -19.94 13.71
C TYR A 727 6.12 -20.48 14.05
N SER A 728 6.77 -21.18 13.16
CA SER A 728 8.11 -21.72 13.41
C SER A 728 9.16 -20.71 12.94
N GLN A 729 10.18 -20.50 13.76
CA GLN A 729 11.34 -19.72 13.33
C GLN A 729 12.10 -20.46 12.22
N THR A 730 12.51 -19.71 11.22
CA THR A 730 13.37 -20.24 10.16
C THR A 730 14.84 -20.16 10.61
N ALA A 731 15.55 -21.29 10.54
CA ALA A 731 16.97 -21.36 10.85
C ALA A 731 17.82 -20.83 9.67
N ASP A 732 19.06 -20.43 9.98
CA ASP A 732 20.15 -20.23 9.00
C ASP A 732 20.00 -19.12 7.96
N GLY A 733 19.67 -17.88 8.40
CA GLY A 733 19.86 -16.67 7.57
C GLY A 733 18.87 -16.51 6.41
N GLU A 734 17.99 -17.46 6.14
CA GLU A 734 16.90 -17.32 5.20
C GLU A 734 15.69 -16.67 5.90
N LYS A 735 15.13 -15.60 5.34
CA LYS A 735 13.94 -14.95 5.89
C LYS A 735 12.70 -15.80 5.63
N ALA A 736 11.88 -16.02 6.66
CA ALA A 736 10.70 -16.91 6.61
C ALA A 736 9.73 -16.56 5.47
N LEU A 737 9.46 -15.27 5.28
CA LEU A 737 8.58 -14.78 4.22
C LEU A 737 9.15 -15.04 2.82
N VAL A 738 10.45 -14.84 2.62
CA VAL A 738 11.14 -15.11 1.34
C VAL A 738 11.05 -16.59 1.00
N LYS A 739 11.27 -17.45 2.00
CA LYS A 739 11.14 -18.91 1.88
C LYS A 739 9.72 -19.31 1.48
N ALA A 740 8.72 -18.80 2.18
CA ALA A 740 7.31 -19.08 1.87
C ALA A 740 6.92 -18.62 0.46
N MET A 741 7.34 -17.43 0.04
CA MET A 741 7.09 -16.92 -1.31
C MET A 741 7.74 -17.81 -2.38
N LYS A 742 9.00 -18.25 -2.14
CA LYS A 742 9.69 -19.13 -3.07
C LYS A 742 9.02 -20.50 -3.16
N GLN A 743 8.64 -21.10 -2.03
CA GLN A 743 7.92 -22.36 -2.01
C GLN A 743 6.58 -22.29 -2.75
N ALA A 744 5.83 -21.20 -2.56
CA ALA A 744 4.59 -20.97 -3.30
C ALA A 744 4.84 -20.83 -4.81
N TYR A 745 5.88 -20.11 -5.21
CA TYR A 745 6.25 -19.96 -6.61
C TYR A 745 6.60 -21.30 -7.24
N ASP A 746 7.50 -22.08 -6.62
CA ASP A 746 7.95 -23.36 -7.12
C ASP A 746 6.75 -24.33 -7.27
N TYR A 747 5.86 -24.38 -6.28
CA TYR A 747 4.65 -25.18 -6.31
C TYR A 747 3.69 -24.80 -7.44
N PHE A 748 3.36 -23.51 -7.58
CA PHE A 748 2.44 -23.05 -8.62
C PHE A 748 3.02 -23.21 -10.02
N LEU A 749 4.33 -23.09 -10.17
CA LEU A 749 5.04 -23.32 -11.44
C LEU A 749 4.97 -24.81 -11.82
N GLU A 750 5.26 -25.72 -10.89
CA GLU A 750 5.20 -27.16 -11.08
C GLU A 750 3.78 -27.63 -11.43
N MET A 751 2.76 -27.07 -10.77
CA MET A 751 1.37 -27.34 -11.05
C MET A 751 0.87 -26.73 -12.36
N GLY A 752 1.66 -25.96 -13.08
CA GLY A 752 1.26 -25.25 -14.31
C GLY A 752 0.15 -24.21 -14.09
N VAL A 753 0.11 -23.65 -12.90
CA VAL A 753 -0.84 -22.60 -12.50
C VAL A 753 -0.36 -21.23 -12.97
N ILE A 754 0.95 -21.00 -12.89
CA ILE A 754 1.60 -19.78 -13.35
C ILE A 754 2.71 -20.10 -14.34
N ASP A 755 3.05 -19.13 -15.18
CA ASP A 755 4.26 -19.16 -15.99
C ASP A 755 5.48 -18.69 -15.19
N ALA A 756 6.69 -19.00 -15.70
CA ALA A 756 7.92 -18.53 -15.10
C ALA A 756 7.96 -16.99 -15.01
N ILE A 757 8.32 -16.49 -13.84
CA ILE A 757 8.45 -15.05 -13.56
C ILE A 757 9.93 -14.69 -13.62
N ASP A 758 10.41 -14.22 -14.76
CA ASP A 758 11.84 -13.93 -15.02
C ASP A 758 12.47 -13.00 -13.98
N ARG A 759 11.65 -12.10 -13.40
CA ARG A 759 12.11 -11.07 -12.47
C ARG A 759 11.81 -11.36 -11.00
N LEU A 760 11.28 -12.53 -10.65
CA LEU A 760 10.97 -12.90 -9.27
C LEU A 760 12.19 -12.81 -8.35
N ASN A 761 13.37 -13.16 -8.86
CA ASN A 761 14.62 -13.09 -8.09
C ASN A 761 14.94 -11.68 -7.57
N TYR A 762 14.52 -10.63 -8.27
CA TYR A 762 14.68 -9.25 -7.77
C TYR A 762 13.76 -8.98 -6.58
N VAL A 763 12.51 -9.47 -6.63
CA VAL A 763 11.56 -9.38 -5.51
C VAL A 763 12.14 -10.09 -4.28
N LEU A 764 12.56 -11.35 -4.43
CA LEU A 764 13.09 -12.16 -3.32
C LEU A 764 14.33 -11.52 -2.69
N ARG A 765 15.25 -11.00 -3.52
CA ARG A 765 16.45 -10.29 -3.01
C ARG A 765 16.08 -8.99 -2.32
N TYR A 766 15.16 -8.21 -2.89
CA TYR A 766 14.72 -6.95 -2.29
C TYR A 766 14.08 -7.18 -0.92
N LEU A 767 13.20 -8.16 -0.83
CA LEU A 767 12.63 -8.55 0.46
C LEU A 767 13.73 -8.94 1.46
N ALA A 768 14.67 -9.78 1.06
CA ALA A 768 15.71 -10.27 1.96
C ALA A 768 16.72 -9.22 2.40
N MET A 769 17.13 -8.31 1.50
CA MET A 769 18.30 -7.44 1.70
C MET A 769 17.95 -5.99 2.02
N ASP A 770 16.76 -5.54 1.62
CA ASP A 770 16.39 -4.12 1.71
C ASP A 770 15.12 -3.91 2.57
N MET A 771 14.27 -4.94 2.74
CA MET A 771 12.98 -4.77 3.44
C MET A 771 12.94 -5.51 4.77
N LEU A 772 13.22 -6.81 4.80
CA LEU A 772 13.15 -7.65 6.00
C LEU A 772 14.44 -7.53 6.83
N THR A 773 14.84 -6.30 7.14
CA THR A 773 16.13 -6.00 7.78
C THR A 773 16.02 -5.64 9.25
N ASP A 774 14.80 -5.52 9.79
CA ASP A 774 14.58 -5.20 11.19
C ASP A 774 14.80 -6.45 12.05
N ASP A 775 15.82 -6.42 12.87
CA ASP A 775 16.20 -7.54 13.74
C ASP A 775 15.27 -7.72 14.95
N HIS A 776 14.41 -6.74 15.23
CA HIS A 776 13.39 -6.86 16.29
C HIS A 776 12.20 -7.71 15.85
N VAL A 777 11.99 -7.90 14.54
CA VAL A 777 10.93 -8.75 14.02
C VAL A 777 11.40 -10.21 13.99
N PRO A 778 10.77 -11.13 14.75
CA PRO A 778 11.15 -12.53 14.75
C PRO A 778 11.10 -13.16 13.35
N ASN A 779 12.05 -14.04 13.07
CA ASN A 779 12.13 -14.72 11.77
C ASN A 779 11.14 -15.90 11.68
N ALA A 780 9.86 -15.61 11.94
CA ALA A 780 8.73 -16.49 11.72
C ALA A 780 7.78 -15.87 10.70
N LEU A 781 7.11 -16.70 9.90
CA LEU A 781 6.30 -16.21 8.79
C LEU A 781 5.16 -15.30 9.27
N VAL A 782 4.46 -15.69 10.34
CA VAL A 782 3.34 -14.89 10.85
C VAL A 782 3.78 -13.51 11.34
N GLU A 783 4.92 -13.42 12.01
CA GLU A 783 5.47 -12.17 12.53
C GLU A 783 5.89 -11.24 11.38
N GLN A 784 6.59 -11.79 10.39
CA GLN A 784 6.99 -11.04 9.21
C GLN A 784 5.79 -10.59 8.36
N LEU A 785 4.74 -11.41 8.25
CA LEU A 785 3.51 -11.01 7.57
C LEU A 785 2.77 -9.92 8.34
N ALA A 786 2.65 -10.03 9.64
CA ALA A 786 1.99 -9.01 10.47
C ALA A 786 2.67 -7.64 10.35
N TYR A 787 3.99 -7.62 10.32
CA TYR A 787 4.76 -6.38 10.30
C TYR A 787 4.89 -5.79 8.89
N TYR A 788 5.20 -6.60 7.87
CA TYR A 788 5.59 -6.10 6.54
C TYR A 788 4.50 -6.20 5.46
N MET A 789 3.39 -6.91 5.69
CA MET A 789 2.46 -7.23 4.59
C MET A 789 1.82 -6.00 3.96
N MET A 790 1.55 -4.96 4.75
CA MET A 790 1.01 -3.70 4.23
C MET A 790 2.00 -3.04 3.26
N ASP A 791 3.27 -2.99 3.62
CA ASP A 791 4.32 -2.43 2.77
C ASP A 791 4.56 -3.27 1.52
N ILE A 792 4.59 -4.59 1.67
CA ILE A 792 4.77 -5.53 0.56
C ILE A 792 3.62 -5.41 -0.44
N SER A 793 2.39 -5.25 0.03
CA SER A 793 1.20 -5.12 -0.83
C SER A 793 1.20 -3.86 -1.72
N THR A 794 2.03 -2.89 -1.38
CA THR A 794 2.15 -1.60 -2.09
C THR A 794 3.45 -1.48 -2.89
N LEU A 795 4.29 -2.53 -2.93
CA LEU A 795 5.54 -2.52 -3.68
C LEU A 795 5.32 -2.35 -5.18
N LYS A 796 6.29 -1.67 -5.80
CA LYS A 796 6.40 -1.50 -7.26
C LYS A 796 7.82 -1.81 -7.73
N GLU A 797 7.97 -2.19 -8.99
CA GLU A 797 9.30 -2.44 -9.57
C GLU A 797 10.25 -1.25 -9.45
N SER A 798 9.70 -0.02 -9.49
CA SER A 798 10.51 1.18 -9.29
C SER A 798 11.18 1.26 -7.92
N ASP A 799 10.66 0.56 -6.92
CA ASP A 799 11.23 0.54 -5.56
C ASP A 799 12.56 -0.22 -5.51
N PHE A 800 12.81 -1.09 -6.48
CA PHE A 800 14.07 -1.83 -6.58
C PHE A 800 15.23 -0.98 -7.12
N CYS A 801 14.93 0.09 -7.86
CA CYS A 801 15.96 0.96 -8.38
C CYS A 801 16.77 1.58 -7.24
N ASN A 802 18.10 1.56 -7.37
CA ASN A 802 19.05 2.00 -6.35
C ASN A 802 19.09 1.14 -5.07
N SER A 803 18.39 -0.01 -5.03
CA SER A 803 18.50 -0.97 -3.94
C SER A 803 19.74 -1.87 -4.09
N ARG A 804 20.09 -2.56 -3.01
CA ARG A 804 21.18 -3.56 -3.03
C ARG A 804 20.81 -4.83 -3.82
N SER A 805 19.52 -4.99 -4.08
CA SER A 805 18.97 -6.16 -4.77
C SER A 805 19.26 -6.18 -6.28
N ILE A 806 19.41 -4.99 -6.90
CA ILE A 806 19.70 -4.85 -8.33
C ILE A 806 21.21 -4.82 -8.56
N ARG A 807 21.70 -5.79 -9.33
CA ARG A 807 23.12 -5.89 -9.71
C ARG A 807 23.42 -5.18 -11.01
N GLU A 808 22.43 -5.06 -11.87
CA GLU A 808 22.50 -4.36 -13.13
C GLU A 808 22.79 -2.88 -12.88
N ARG A 809 23.68 -2.33 -13.72
CA ARG A 809 24.06 -0.91 -13.68
C ARG A 809 23.48 -0.12 -14.84
N VAL A 810 22.84 -0.78 -15.80
CA VAL A 810 22.13 -0.16 -16.90
C VAL A 810 20.63 -0.31 -16.67
N TYR A 811 19.91 0.80 -16.80
CA TYR A 811 18.48 0.90 -16.57
C TYR A 811 17.76 1.41 -17.82
N VAL A 812 16.58 0.86 -18.10
CA VAL A 812 15.66 1.39 -19.11
C VAL A 812 14.35 1.75 -18.41
N THR A 813 14.00 3.03 -18.43
CA THR A 813 12.85 3.50 -17.64
C THR A 813 12.10 4.62 -18.34
N THR A 814 10.79 4.77 -18.04
CA THR A 814 10.03 5.92 -18.50
C THR A 814 10.29 7.15 -17.63
N VAL A 815 10.07 8.35 -18.17
CA VAL A 815 10.25 9.62 -17.45
C VAL A 815 9.49 9.61 -16.11
N HIS A 816 8.24 9.13 -16.09
CA HIS A 816 7.41 9.08 -14.88
C HIS A 816 8.00 8.15 -13.80
N LYS A 817 8.50 6.99 -14.21
CA LYS A 817 9.11 6.03 -13.28
C LYS A 817 10.53 6.43 -12.87
N ALA A 818 11.20 7.27 -13.65
CA ALA A 818 12.52 7.83 -13.32
C ALA A 818 12.46 8.95 -12.27
N LYS A 819 11.29 9.55 -12.03
CA LYS A 819 11.14 10.61 -11.03
C LYS A 819 11.55 10.10 -9.65
N GLY A 820 12.34 10.89 -8.93
CA GLY A 820 12.93 10.52 -7.63
C GLY A 820 14.18 9.62 -7.75
N LEU A 821 14.52 9.07 -8.94
CA LEU A 821 15.74 8.31 -9.17
C LEU A 821 16.92 9.20 -9.57
N GLU A 822 18.13 8.66 -9.50
CA GLU A 822 19.38 9.34 -9.87
C GLU A 822 20.35 8.34 -10.48
N PHE A 823 21.05 8.77 -11.53
CA PHE A 823 22.01 7.91 -12.24
C PHE A 823 23.27 8.71 -12.57
N ASP A 824 24.40 8.04 -12.61
CA ASP A 824 25.64 8.70 -12.97
C ASP A 824 25.60 9.17 -14.43
N ASN A 825 25.07 8.37 -15.35
CA ASN A 825 24.93 8.68 -16.75
C ASN A 825 23.44 8.59 -17.15
N VAL A 826 22.96 9.54 -17.91
CA VAL A 826 21.59 9.56 -18.45
C VAL A 826 21.62 9.73 -19.97
N ILE A 827 20.87 8.90 -20.66
CA ILE A 827 20.60 9.01 -22.10
C ILE A 827 19.09 9.28 -22.25
N VAL A 828 18.71 10.43 -22.77
CA VAL A 828 17.32 10.74 -23.13
C VAL A 828 17.09 10.26 -24.55
N PHE A 829 16.21 9.26 -24.72
CA PHE A 829 15.90 8.63 -25.98
C PHE A 829 14.76 9.34 -26.71
N ASP A 830 14.88 9.43 -28.05
CA ASP A 830 13.87 10.02 -28.95
C ASP A 830 13.47 11.46 -28.56
N ALA A 831 14.48 12.29 -28.29
CA ALA A 831 14.29 13.70 -27.94
C ALA A 831 14.03 14.57 -29.19
N ALA A 832 13.05 14.19 -29.99
CA ALA A 832 12.71 14.83 -31.24
C ALA A 832 11.46 15.71 -31.15
N ASN A 833 11.37 16.69 -32.07
CA ASN A 833 10.15 17.44 -32.28
C ASN A 833 8.99 16.51 -32.66
N GLY A 834 7.85 16.70 -32.05
CA GLY A 834 6.69 15.79 -32.14
C GLY A 834 6.63 14.73 -31.05
N ARG A 835 7.72 14.54 -30.31
CA ARG A 835 7.76 13.77 -29.05
C ARG A 835 7.84 14.71 -27.84
N TYR A 836 8.66 15.74 -27.95
CA TYR A 836 8.79 16.84 -27.01
C TYR A 836 8.76 18.17 -27.81
N PRO A 837 7.63 18.90 -27.86
CA PRO A 837 6.28 18.57 -27.39
C PRO A 837 5.60 17.46 -28.22
N ASN A 838 4.64 16.78 -27.57
CA ASN A 838 3.89 15.70 -28.21
C ASN A 838 2.88 16.26 -29.24
N SER A 839 3.04 15.89 -30.52
CA SER A 839 2.22 16.41 -31.63
C SER A 839 0.74 15.97 -31.59
N PHE A 840 0.40 14.92 -30.87
CA PHE A 840 -0.99 14.46 -30.74
C PHE A 840 -1.82 15.25 -29.73
N ASN A 841 -1.19 16.08 -28.92
CA ASN A 841 -1.84 16.72 -27.76
C ASN A 841 -1.50 18.22 -27.72
N LYS A 842 -1.86 18.96 -28.77
CA LYS A 842 -1.51 20.39 -28.96
C LYS A 842 -2.35 21.29 -28.07
N SER A 843 -1.90 21.58 -26.85
CA SER A 843 -2.36 22.73 -26.07
C SER A 843 -1.16 23.36 -25.36
N LYS A 844 -1.20 24.68 -25.10
CA LYS A 844 -0.14 25.38 -24.37
C LYS A 844 0.16 24.71 -23.01
N LYS A 845 -0.86 24.19 -22.33
CA LYS A 845 -0.73 23.47 -21.04
C LYS A 845 0.05 22.16 -21.19
N ASN A 846 -0.16 21.44 -22.29
CA ASN A 846 0.53 20.19 -22.58
C ASN A 846 1.99 20.42 -22.97
N ASP A 847 2.28 21.50 -23.70
CA ASP A 847 3.66 21.87 -24.05
C ASP A 847 4.48 22.18 -22.78
N GLU A 848 3.90 22.88 -21.80
CA GLU A 848 4.54 23.15 -20.52
C GLU A 848 4.80 21.87 -19.70
N GLU A 849 3.88 20.92 -19.75
CA GLU A 849 4.08 19.62 -19.08
C GLU A 849 5.16 18.79 -19.77
N ASP A 850 5.18 18.78 -21.11
CA ASP A 850 6.21 18.05 -21.86
C ASP A 850 7.60 18.67 -21.68
N ALA A 851 7.69 20.00 -21.50
CA ALA A 851 8.94 20.67 -21.13
C ALA A 851 9.42 20.21 -19.73
N ARG A 852 8.51 20.06 -18.75
CA ARG A 852 8.86 19.51 -17.43
C ARG A 852 9.27 18.03 -17.51
N LYS A 853 8.62 17.22 -18.35
CA LYS A 853 9.02 15.82 -18.56
C LYS A 853 10.46 15.72 -19.06
N LEU A 854 10.85 16.56 -20.04
CA LEU A 854 12.23 16.59 -20.52
C LEU A 854 13.20 17.07 -19.42
N TYR A 855 12.82 18.10 -18.66
CA TYR A 855 13.61 18.55 -17.51
C TYR A 855 13.80 17.44 -16.47
N VAL A 856 12.73 16.72 -16.12
CA VAL A 856 12.81 15.59 -15.18
C VAL A 856 13.77 14.53 -15.70
N ALA A 857 13.70 14.18 -17.00
CA ALA A 857 14.60 13.20 -17.59
C ALA A 857 16.07 13.66 -17.51
N MET A 858 16.39 14.89 -17.91
CA MET A 858 17.76 15.42 -17.86
C MET A 858 18.30 15.53 -16.44
N SER A 859 17.48 16.02 -15.50
CA SER A 859 17.89 16.26 -14.10
C SER A 859 18.12 14.99 -13.28
N ARG A 860 17.96 13.80 -13.88
CA ARG A 860 18.35 12.52 -13.26
C ARG A 860 19.87 12.28 -13.32
N ALA A 861 20.59 13.01 -14.18
CA ALA A 861 22.02 12.86 -14.39
C ALA A 861 22.85 13.45 -13.23
N LYS A 862 23.84 12.71 -12.76
CA LYS A 862 24.84 13.15 -11.79
C LYS A 862 26.18 13.53 -12.43
N ARG A 863 26.50 12.95 -13.60
CA ARG A 863 27.80 13.15 -14.27
C ARG A 863 27.66 13.41 -15.76
N ARG A 864 27.00 12.51 -16.51
CA ARG A 864 26.95 12.58 -17.97
C ARG A 864 25.52 12.64 -18.47
N LEU A 865 25.27 13.48 -19.47
CA LEU A 865 23.96 13.66 -20.07
C LEU A 865 24.06 13.56 -21.59
N TYR A 866 23.29 12.65 -22.17
CA TYR A 866 23.21 12.39 -23.60
C TYR A 866 21.78 12.59 -24.09
N ILE A 867 21.63 13.28 -25.23
CA ILE A 867 20.35 13.56 -25.87
C ILE A 867 20.34 12.89 -27.24
N ALA A 868 19.60 11.79 -27.36
CA ALA A 868 19.51 11.02 -28.62
C ALA A 868 18.22 11.38 -29.39
N TYR A 869 18.32 11.45 -30.69
CA TYR A 869 17.18 11.61 -31.59
C TYR A 869 17.47 11.06 -32.98
N ALA A 870 16.44 10.55 -33.65
CA ALA A 870 16.50 10.12 -35.03
C ALA A 870 16.20 11.29 -35.99
N MET A 871 17.00 11.46 -37.04
CA MET A 871 16.79 12.46 -38.10
C MET A 871 15.67 12.08 -39.06
N THR A 872 15.29 10.81 -39.14
CA THR A 872 14.17 10.35 -39.95
C THR A 872 13.31 9.31 -39.25
N SER A 873 12.04 9.25 -39.61
CA SER A 873 11.10 8.20 -39.19
C SER A 873 10.32 7.68 -40.40
N LYS A 874 9.85 6.41 -40.31
CA LYS A 874 8.98 5.79 -41.31
C LYS A 874 7.54 5.79 -40.81
N ASP A 875 6.60 6.17 -41.70
CA ASP A 875 5.18 6.01 -41.41
C ASP A 875 4.71 4.56 -41.67
N ARG A 876 3.42 4.28 -41.40
CA ARG A 876 2.83 2.94 -41.60
C ARG A 876 2.84 2.45 -43.06
N TYR A 877 3.02 3.38 -44.02
CA TYR A 877 3.04 3.09 -45.44
C TYR A 877 4.43 3.09 -46.05
N GLY A 878 5.49 3.25 -45.19
CA GLY A 878 6.90 3.24 -45.61
C GLY A 878 7.42 4.60 -46.07
N GLY A 879 6.62 5.66 -45.96
CA GLY A 879 7.06 7.04 -46.23
C GLY A 879 8.08 7.52 -45.24
N ILE A 880 9.17 8.18 -45.70
CA ILE A 880 10.24 8.70 -44.84
C ILE A 880 9.91 10.17 -44.54
N HIS A 881 9.91 10.52 -43.27
CA HIS A 881 9.69 11.87 -42.76
C HIS A 881 10.94 12.36 -42.01
N ASN A 882 11.39 13.56 -42.31
CA ASN A 882 12.46 14.21 -41.58
C ASN A 882 12.00 14.58 -40.17
N ARG A 883 12.91 14.46 -39.25
CA ARG A 883 12.71 14.81 -37.83
C ARG A 883 13.86 15.72 -37.39
N GLU A 884 13.60 16.55 -36.44
CA GLU A 884 14.56 17.50 -35.87
C GLU A 884 14.64 17.27 -34.35
N LEU A 885 15.75 17.71 -33.79
CA LEU A 885 15.88 17.78 -32.32
C LEU A 885 14.72 18.59 -31.74
N THR A 886 14.28 18.21 -30.55
CA THR A 886 13.22 18.94 -29.85
C THR A 886 13.54 20.44 -29.74
N PRO A 887 12.59 21.34 -30.07
CA PRO A 887 12.80 22.77 -29.88
C PRO A 887 13.06 23.19 -28.43
N PHE A 888 12.73 22.35 -27.46
CA PHE A 888 13.02 22.60 -26.06
C PHE A 888 14.53 22.60 -25.74
N MET A 889 15.37 22.04 -26.60
CA MET A 889 16.83 22.07 -26.47
C MET A 889 17.50 23.31 -27.08
N ASN A 890 16.80 24.15 -27.87
CA ASN A 890 17.39 25.25 -28.59
C ASN A 890 18.23 26.18 -27.69
N GLU A 891 17.75 26.45 -26.48
CA GLU A 891 18.36 27.40 -25.56
C GLU A 891 19.55 26.84 -24.76
N VAL A 892 19.74 25.53 -24.81
CA VAL A 892 20.81 24.83 -24.06
C VAL A 892 21.70 23.97 -24.95
N GLN A 893 21.44 23.93 -26.25
CA GLN A 893 22.16 23.10 -27.20
C GLN A 893 23.65 23.43 -27.24
N GLU A 894 24.05 24.68 -26.98
CA GLU A 894 25.43 25.15 -26.99
C GLU A 894 26.34 24.47 -25.94
N TYR A 895 25.76 23.91 -24.88
CA TYR A 895 26.51 23.15 -23.88
C TYR A 895 26.94 21.77 -24.36
N PHE A 896 26.37 21.27 -25.43
CA PHE A 896 26.55 19.91 -25.92
C PHE A 896 27.46 19.84 -27.13
N SER A 897 28.33 18.85 -27.15
CA SER A 897 29.03 18.40 -28.36
C SER A 897 28.09 17.50 -29.19
N ILE A 898 28.23 17.54 -30.51
CA ILE A 898 27.45 16.67 -31.41
C ILE A 898 28.33 15.52 -31.88
N THR A 899 27.85 14.29 -31.74
CA THR A 899 28.52 13.12 -32.29
C THR A 899 28.45 13.18 -33.83
N ARG A 900 29.58 12.97 -34.48
CA ARG A 900 29.66 12.91 -35.95
C ARG A 900 29.34 11.52 -36.48
#